data_36f4064409c0c2af48dbb11c1a3ff835
#
_entry.id   36f4064409c0c2af48dbb11c1a3ff835
#
_cell.length_a   1.000
_cell.length_b   1.000
_cell.length_c   1.000
_cell.angle_alpha   90.00
_cell.angle_beta   90.00
_cell.angle_gamma   90.00
#
_symmetry.space_group_name_H-M   'P 1'
#
loop_
_entity.id
_entity.type
_entity.pdbx_description
1 polymer ?
#
loop_
_entity_poly.entity_id
_entity_poly.type
_entity_poly.pdbx_seq_one_letter_code
_entity_poly.pdbx_strand_id
1 'polypeptide(L)'
;LPRQAKATFMHRRSLNRRQFLAAGATAAAVAQAAPTAAVVLANGHWLVEIDPPTLALRVHVAGQPALQLSRGVGPHEVSGLAATERNADWVWQAGAATFHVHVELQERDLALRIAARQAGTLVVLHQPPAAMGRALLLPLADGRRIPPADGAWQDFLVDEAGELQTTEDLSLPLIGMDHGAFTLHWLLTEAFHNHLSFTREAGSLALRLTHQFTPLAPRTPLVLQLHLGGPDPLAGAKRYRHHLVSTGRHEPLAAKIARTPGTHRLIGATHLYLWGNGLIGPQDVRDWPGFVRALRTGAALSAQLRAVLEADAAELLGRVPQVPSPGDQRALIQAFNAALQALARRHWQDDDAATSALLQSYAGLRREVARTFGQFLAPDPASWGDGLSLRTLRALQRKGPARAWIGLGDGWEGGLWHPGTVRAIAAAGHLVGPYDSYETALPPGERPDWATAQLGRAVYERCGVVRQDGSVAAGFQQAGHYNNSRCVMPRLQDRVSGIARAAGFNSWFLDVSATGMVFDDYRPGHEMTMAQNAEANESAQRWIAEELQLPLGSEDGRAVTSRGIAFAHGLQTVPFGWSDADVQRNAGSPYFRGGWYPAARPGIFFKPAQTKATHALLHFAPQHRLPLHAAVFHGAFISTHHWLYDNLKLPDVRAVRELTQLLYNAPPLFHLSSDTLQARLPAIRRHDAFFRPVHEALALTTLEGFAWLDDDGLLQATTFSDGSTLIANFSASPRRARGASLPPLSITAFLANRRSLTYTSA
;
A
#
# COMPACT_ATOMS: atom_id res chain seq x y z
N LEU A 1 -25.92 7.04 -15.78
CA LEU A 1 -24.58 7.67 -15.67
C LEU A 1 -24.44 8.22 -14.25
N PRO A 2 -23.68 7.61 -13.36
CA PRO A 2 -23.33 8.32 -12.14
C PRO A 2 -22.51 9.54 -12.56
N ARG A 3 -22.97 10.72 -12.20
CA ARG A 3 -22.19 11.94 -12.31
C ARG A 3 -20.87 11.70 -11.62
N GLN A 4 -19.79 11.90 -12.37
CA GLN A 4 -18.41 11.80 -11.94
C GLN A 4 -18.25 12.39 -10.53
N ALA A 5 -18.10 11.51 -9.54
CA ALA A 5 -17.63 11.94 -8.23
C ALA A 5 -16.23 12.51 -8.46
N LYS A 6 -16.06 13.78 -8.25
CA LYS A 6 -14.76 14.46 -8.25
C LYS A 6 -13.90 13.75 -7.21
N ALA A 7 -12.97 12.95 -7.66
CA ALA A 7 -11.89 12.46 -6.83
C ALA A 7 -11.05 13.67 -6.40
N THR A 8 -11.43 14.29 -5.31
CA THR A 8 -10.59 15.28 -4.63
C THR A 8 -9.78 14.50 -3.63
N PHE A 9 -8.68 13.93 -4.11
CA PHE A 9 -7.62 13.47 -3.23
C PHE A 9 -7.11 14.67 -2.48
N MET A 10 -7.03 14.55 -1.18
CA MET A 10 -6.49 15.46 -0.19
C MET A 10 -5.84 16.72 -0.76
N HIS A 11 -6.61 17.76 -0.97
CA HIS A 11 -6.10 19.08 -0.66
C HIS A 11 -6.13 19.16 0.87
N ARG A 12 -5.04 18.78 1.51
CA ARG A 12 -4.73 19.32 2.84
C ARG A 12 -4.83 20.83 2.67
N ARG A 13 -5.83 21.44 3.29
CA ARG A 13 -5.84 22.88 3.48
C ARG A 13 -4.57 23.22 4.23
N SER A 14 -3.56 23.70 3.53
CA SER A 14 -2.51 24.48 4.14
C SER A 14 -3.21 25.52 5.00
N LEU A 15 -3.02 25.46 6.29
CA LEU A 15 -3.36 26.53 7.20
C LEU A 15 -2.79 27.82 6.60
N ASN A 16 -3.69 28.77 6.36
CA ASN A 16 -3.44 29.99 5.64
C ASN A 16 -2.18 30.68 6.20
N ARG A 17 -1.20 30.93 5.34
CA ARG A 17 0.05 31.67 5.58
C ARG A 17 -0.12 33.04 6.29
N ARG A 18 -1.35 33.48 6.51
CA ARG A 18 -1.69 34.77 7.14
C ARG A 18 -1.90 34.74 8.65
N GLN A 19 -1.88 33.60 9.31
CA GLN A 19 -2.02 33.52 10.78
C GLN A 19 -0.70 33.40 11.55
N PHE A 20 0.45 33.29 10.87
CA PHE A 20 1.77 33.18 11.51
C PHE A 20 2.57 34.52 11.56
N LEU A 21 2.01 35.64 11.15
CA LEU A 21 2.71 36.94 11.12
C LEU A 21 2.15 38.00 12.09
N ALA A 22 1.63 37.59 13.24
CA ALA A 22 1.23 38.53 14.28
C ALA A 22 1.72 38.08 15.66
N ALA A 23 3.03 38.02 15.84
CA ALA A 23 3.64 38.05 17.18
C ALA A 23 4.75 39.09 17.14
N GLY A 24 4.45 40.24 17.72
CA GLY A 24 5.23 41.46 17.65
C GLY A 24 6.62 41.33 18.28
N ALA A 25 7.53 42.06 17.68
CA ALA A 25 8.87 42.28 18.19
C ALA A 25 8.78 43.12 19.49
N THR A 26 9.02 42.50 20.62
CA THR A 26 9.51 43.16 21.83
C THR A 26 10.98 42.79 21.97
N ALA A 27 11.86 43.75 21.69
CA ALA A 27 13.28 43.65 21.97
C ALA A 27 13.47 43.61 23.50
N ALA A 28 13.58 42.41 24.06
CA ALA A 28 14.12 42.21 25.38
C ALA A 28 15.64 42.06 25.25
N ALA A 29 16.40 42.80 26.02
CA ALA A 29 17.86 42.69 26.12
C ALA A 29 18.19 41.27 26.54
N VAL A 30 18.76 40.49 25.63
CA VAL A 30 19.27 39.14 25.91
C VAL A 30 20.57 39.34 26.67
N ALA A 31 20.54 39.00 27.97
CA ALA A 31 21.77 38.74 28.70
C ALA A 31 22.52 37.61 27.95
N GLN A 32 23.70 37.89 27.43
CA GLN A 32 24.58 36.90 26.84
C GLN A 32 24.91 35.83 27.89
N ALA A 33 24.21 34.70 27.85
CA ALA A 33 24.63 33.50 28.57
C ALA A 33 26.03 33.11 28.05
N ALA A 34 26.91 32.71 28.94
CA ALA A 34 28.23 32.18 28.56
C ALA A 34 28.01 31.04 27.54
N PRO A 35 28.85 30.90 26.49
CA PRO A 35 28.67 29.86 25.51
C PRO A 35 28.70 28.49 26.21
N THR A 36 27.60 27.77 26.12
CA THR A 36 27.51 26.38 26.60
C THR A 36 28.54 25.56 25.80
N ALA A 37 29.42 24.86 26.51
CA ALA A 37 30.45 24.05 25.83
C ALA A 37 29.77 22.98 24.96
N ALA A 38 30.20 22.81 23.73
CA ALA A 38 29.72 21.74 22.85
C ALA A 38 29.97 20.37 23.50
N VAL A 39 28.98 19.49 23.41
CA VAL A 39 29.11 18.09 23.81
C VAL A 39 29.86 17.36 22.70
N VAL A 40 30.92 16.65 23.07
CA VAL A 40 31.71 15.83 22.15
C VAL A 40 31.60 14.37 22.58
N LEU A 41 31.00 13.53 21.77
CA LEU A 41 30.91 12.09 21.96
C LEU A 41 31.85 11.41 20.96
N ALA A 42 32.68 10.45 21.36
CA ALA A 42 33.67 9.83 20.50
C ALA A 42 33.82 8.33 20.76
N ASN A 43 34.15 7.59 19.67
CA ASN A 43 34.62 6.21 19.73
C ASN A 43 35.57 5.92 18.55
N GLY A 44 35.95 4.66 18.36
CA GLY A 44 36.91 4.26 17.32
C GLY A 44 36.41 4.42 15.88
N HIS A 45 35.14 4.71 15.63
CA HIS A 45 34.53 4.83 14.30
C HIS A 45 34.25 6.27 13.90
N TRP A 46 33.77 7.09 14.83
CA TRP A 46 33.35 8.45 14.57
C TRP A 46 33.34 9.31 15.83
N LEU A 47 33.33 10.62 15.62
CA LEU A 47 33.13 11.64 16.65
C LEU A 47 31.90 12.46 16.27
N VAL A 48 31.06 12.76 17.26
CA VAL A 48 29.86 13.57 17.11
C VAL A 48 29.95 14.78 18.03
N GLU A 49 29.88 15.97 17.45
CA GLU A 49 29.79 17.25 18.17
C GLU A 49 28.32 17.69 18.19
N ILE A 50 27.83 18.03 19.36
CA ILE A 50 26.45 18.48 19.56
C ILE A 50 26.49 19.82 20.27
N ASP A 51 25.78 20.82 19.75
CA ASP A 51 25.54 22.08 20.43
C ASP A 51 24.24 21.95 21.24
N PRO A 52 24.31 21.86 22.60
CA PRO A 52 23.13 21.59 23.40
C PRO A 52 22.01 22.65 23.25
N PRO A 53 22.29 23.97 23.14
CA PRO A 53 21.24 24.97 22.95
C PRO A 53 20.43 24.82 21.66
N THR A 54 21.01 24.27 20.59
CA THR A 54 20.39 24.26 19.27
C THR A 54 20.14 22.87 18.69
N LEU A 55 20.74 21.78 19.26
CA LEU A 55 20.89 20.48 18.63
C LEU A 55 21.58 20.54 17.26
N ALA A 56 22.43 21.53 17.01
CA ALA A 56 23.30 21.45 15.84
C ALA A 56 24.22 20.22 15.97
N LEU A 57 24.28 19.44 14.90
CA LEU A 57 25.04 18.18 14.86
C LEU A 57 26.12 18.25 13.81
N ARG A 58 27.34 17.96 14.21
CA ARG A 58 28.47 17.75 13.30
C ARG A 58 29.07 16.36 13.53
N VAL A 59 29.35 15.66 12.46
CA VAL A 59 29.90 14.31 12.50
C VAL A 59 31.28 14.28 11.83
N HIS A 60 32.20 13.54 12.42
CA HIS A 60 33.55 13.28 11.89
C HIS A 60 33.68 11.76 11.73
N VAL A 61 33.58 11.28 10.50
CA VAL A 61 33.83 9.87 10.18
C VAL A 61 35.30 9.69 9.87
N ALA A 62 35.92 8.62 10.38
CA ALA A 62 37.35 8.37 10.21
C ALA A 62 37.77 8.45 8.73
N GLY A 63 38.78 9.28 8.45
CA GLY A 63 39.31 9.49 7.09
C GLY A 63 38.42 10.36 6.17
N GLN A 64 37.37 10.99 6.68
CA GLN A 64 36.46 11.85 5.91
C GLN A 64 36.48 13.30 6.47
N PRO A 65 36.15 14.30 5.64
CA PRO A 65 35.96 15.67 6.13
C PRO A 65 34.78 15.74 7.14
N ALA A 66 34.85 16.69 8.06
CA ALA A 66 33.78 16.98 8.98
C ALA A 66 32.50 17.38 8.25
N LEU A 67 31.34 16.84 8.67
CA LEU A 67 30.06 17.06 8.03
C LEU A 67 29.09 17.74 9.02
N GLN A 68 28.58 18.94 8.65
CA GLN A 68 27.45 19.55 9.36
C GLN A 68 26.18 18.77 9.02
N LEU A 69 25.75 17.89 9.90
CA LEU A 69 24.58 17.01 9.65
C LEU A 69 23.26 17.72 9.93
N SER A 70 23.18 18.57 10.97
CA SER A 70 22.02 19.43 11.25
C SER A 70 22.50 20.81 11.70
N ARG A 71 21.86 21.88 11.19
CA ARG A 71 22.16 23.26 11.60
C ARG A 71 21.65 23.61 12.99
N GLY A 72 20.82 22.73 13.53
CA GLY A 72 20.12 22.98 14.77
C GLY A 72 18.88 23.87 14.66
N VAL A 73 18.22 24.07 15.75
CA VAL A 73 16.96 24.80 15.90
C VAL A 73 17.00 25.64 17.19
N GLY A 74 16.56 26.84 17.16
CA GLY A 74 16.60 27.68 18.33
C GLY A 74 17.74 28.73 18.28
N PRO A 75 18.30 29.29 19.34
CA PRO A 75 18.74 28.60 20.58
C PRO A 75 17.67 28.48 21.66
N HIS A 76 17.86 27.46 22.51
CA HIS A 76 17.06 27.20 23.71
C HIS A 76 17.89 27.30 24.96
N GLU A 77 17.29 27.67 26.09
CA GLU A 77 17.96 27.65 27.37
C GLU A 77 18.28 26.21 27.81
N VAL A 78 19.51 25.97 28.26
CA VAL A 78 20.01 24.66 28.68
C VAL A 78 20.30 24.65 30.16
N SER A 79 19.84 23.61 30.88
CA SER A 79 20.13 23.39 32.25
C SER A 79 20.45 21.91 32.55
N GLY A 80 21.17 21.65 33.63
CA GLY A 80 21.46 20.28 34.06
C GLY A 80 22.33 19.48 33.08
N LEU A 81 23.16 20.13 32.26
CA LEU A 81 24.02 19.45 31.31
C LEU A 81 25.05 18.56 32.04
N ALA A 82 24.97 17.27 31.78
CA ALA A 82 25.94 16.27 32.23
C ALA A 82 26.40 15.47 30.99
N ALA A 83 27.71 15.35 30.76
CA ALA A 83 28.26 14.67 29.60
C ALA A 83 29.44 13.77 29.97
N THR A 84 29.57 12.67 29.28
CA THR A 84 30.73 11.74 29.28
C THR A 84 31.26 11.62 27.85
N GLU A 85 32.22 10.74 27.62
CA GLU A 85 32.71 10.44 26.24
C GLU A 85 31.62 9.74 25.37
N ARG A 86 30.61 9.14 25.94
CA ARG A 86 29.62 8.30 25.25
C ARG A 86 28.19 8.76 25.36
N ASN A 87 27.85 9.57 26.35
CA ASN A 87 26.51 10.03 26.57
C ASN A 87 26.44 11.45 27.11
N ALA A 88 25.30 12.10 26.90
CA ALA A 88 25.00 13.39 27.53
C ALA A 88 23.50 13.52 27.79
N ASP A 89 23.19 14.23 28.87
CA ASP A 89 21.82 14.54 29.29
C ASP A 89 21.71 16.03 29.57
N TRP A 90 20.61 16.64 29.20
CA TRP A 90 20.28 18.02 29.55
C TRP A 90 18.78 18.29 29.48
N VAL A 91 18.38 19.42 30.01
CA VAL A 91 17.03 19.94 29.91
C VAL A 91 17.01 21.15 29.00
N TRP A 92 16.12 21.15 28.03
CA TRP A 92 15.80 22.27 27.16
C TRP A 92 14.59 23.01 27.65
N GLN A 93 14.69 24.35 27.72
CA GLN A 93 13.56 25.23 27.96
C GLN A 93 13.28 26.04 26.70
N ALA A 94 12.17 25.74 26.01
CA ALA A 94 11.72 26.43 24.81
C ALA A 94 10.41 27.20 25.12
N GLY A 95 10.52 28.43 25.54
CA GLY A 95 9.38 29.19 26.06
C GLY A 95 8.79 28.52 27.31
N ALA A 96 7.51 28.16 27.26
CA ALA A 96 6.85 27.42 28.35
C ALA A 96 7.10 25.89 28.29
N ALA A 97 7.63 25.36 27.19
CA ALA A 97 7.83 23.92 27.00
C ALA A 97 9.18 23.46 27.53
N THR A 98 9.19 22.33 28.24
CA THR A 98 10.38 21.70 28.81
C THR A 98 10.59 20.34 28.15
N PHE A 99 11.81 20.13 27.63
CA PHE A 99 12.21 18.86 27.02
C PHE A 99 13.42 18.30 27.74
N HIS A 100 13.42 16.99 27.98
CA HIS A 100 14.59 16.25 28.43
C HIS A 100 15.25 15.61 27.23
N VAL A 101 16.50 15.94 26.98
CA VAL A 101 17.30 15.42 25.88
C VAL A 101 18.34 14.47 26.43
N HIS A 102 18.39 13.27 25.88
CA HIS A 102 19.41 12.28 26.15
C HIS A 102 20.03 11.85 24.83
N VAL A 103 21.33 11.77 24.77
CA VAL A 103 22.10 11.24 23.63
C VAL A 103 23.08 10.19 24.09
N GLU A 104 23.21 9.12 23.33
CA GLU A 104 24.13 8.02 23.61
C GLU A 104 24.83 7.58 22.33
N LEU A 105 26.17 7.56 22.35
CA LEU A 105 27.01 7.09 21.26
C LEU A 105 27.39 5.63 21.49
N GLN A 106 26.83 4.73 20.72
CA GLN A 106 27.19 3.33 20.62
C GLN A 106 28.24 3.11 19.53
N GLU A 107 28.53 1.85 19.17
CA GLU A 107 29.60 1.55 18.21
C GLU A 107 29.42 2.30 16.86
N ARG A 108 28.26 2.09 16.20
CA ARG A 108 27.93 2.72 14.92
C ARG A 108 26.61 3.47 14.94
N ASP A 109 26.04 3.65 16.11
CA ASP A 109 24.75 4.31 16.31
C ASP A 109 24.86 5.46 17.30
N LEU A 110 24.20 6.58 16.99
CA LEU A 110 23.92 7.65 17.93
C LEU A 110 22.43 7.62 18.24
N ALA A 111 22.05 7.29 19.47
CA ALA A 111 20.67 7.38 19.92
C ALA A 111 20.39 8.81 20.41
N LEU A 112 19.29 9.40 19.96
CA LEU A 112 18.76 10.69 20.42
C LEU A 112 17.35 10.45 20.94
N ARG A 113 17.15 10.74 22.20
CA ARG A 113 15.85 10.64 22.88
C ARG A 113 15.42 12.01 23.40
N ILE A 114 14.24 12.47 23.01
CA ILE A 114 13.67 13.74 23.49
C ILE A 114 12.32 13.43 24.11
N ALA A 115 12.17 13.74 25.39
CA ALA A 115 10.92 13.59 26.13
C ALA A 115 10.36 14.97 26.51
N ALA A 116 9.08 15.19 26.21
CA ALA A 116 8.35 16.40 26.62
C ALA A 116 7.54 16.15 27.92
N ARG A 117 7.23 17.22 28.64
CA ARG A 117 6.27 17.17 29.75
C ARG A 117 4.87 17.59 29.34
N GLN A 118 4.72 18.19 28.21
CA GLN A 118 3.47 18.73 27.68
C GLN A 118 3.38 18.59 26.16
N ALA A 119 2.18 18.69 25.64
CA ALA A 119 1.95 18.68 24.20
C ALA A 119 2.60 19.90 23.51
N GLY A 120 3.06 19.71 22.28
CA GLY A 120 3.70 20.76 21.50
C GLY A 120 4.40 20.19 20.26
N THR A 121 4.89 21.06 19.41
CA THR A 121 5.63 20.70 18.17
C THR A 121 7.08 21.12 18.29
N LEU A 122 7.98 20.24 17.89
CA LEU A 122 9.42 20.47 17.91
C LEU A 122 10.01 20.17 16.51
N VAL A 123 10.78 21.14 15.98
CA VAL A 123 11.69 20.86 14.86
C VAL A 123 12.92 20.16 15.45
N VAL A 124 13.25 18.98 14.95
CA VAL A 124 14.31 18.14 15.52
C VAL A 124 15.56 18.18 14.66
N LEU A 125 15.38 18.15 13.34
CA LEU A 125 16.50 18.20 12.40
C LEU A 125 16.25 19.31 11.37
N HIS A 126 17.35 20.00 11.04
CA HIS A 126 17.44 20.93 9.92
C HIS A 126 18.70 20.63 9.13
N GLN A 127 18.62 19.68 8.20
CA GLN A 127 19.77 19.21 7.44
C GLN A 127 20.02 20.11 6.23
N PRO A 128 21.23 20.71 6.09
CA PRO A 128 21.59 21.52 4.95
C PRO A 128 21.87 20.68 3.70
N PRO A 129 21.93 21.28 2.50
CA PRO A 129 22.26 20.59 1.26
C PRO A 129 23.51 19.70 1.34
N ALA A 130 24.56 20.16 2.01
CA ALA A 130 25.80 19.39 2.17
C ALA A 130 25.59 18.08 2.93
N ALA A 131 24.59 17.99 3.81
CA ALA A 131 24.28 16.79 4.54
C ALA A 131 23.55 15.73 3.69
N MET A 132 22.98 16.10 2.54
CA MET A 132 22.25 15.17 1.66
C MET A 132 23.18 14.17 0.94
N GLY A 133 24.49 14.43 0.93
CA GLY A 133 25.46 13.61 0.22
C GLY A 133 25.26 13.65 -1.30
N ARG A 134 25.72 12.61 -1.98
CA ARG A 134 25.53 12.44 -3.42
C ARG A 134 24.11 11.92 -3.77
N ALA A 135 23.43 11.30 -2.82
CA ALA A 135 22.06 10.87 -2.96
C ALA A 135 21.33 10.74 -1.62
N LEU A 136 20.07 11.15 -1.59
CA LEU A 136 19.12 10.83 -0.55
C LEU A 136 18.55 9.44 -0.80
N LEU A 137 18.52 8.59 0.22
CA LEU A 137 17.95 7.23 0.20
C LEU A 137 16.63 7.25 0.97
N LEU A 138 15.53 7.40 0.24
CA LEU A 138 14.23 7.62 0.84
C LEU A 138 13.29 6.45 0.52
N PRO A 139 12.63 5.84 1.52
CA PRO A 139 11.71 4.72 1.33
C PRO A 139 10.33 5.19 0.83
N LEU A 140 10.31 5.95 -0.26
CA LEU A 140 9.12 6.19 -1.07
C LEU A 140 8.82 4.93 -1.86
N ALA A 141 7.61 4.39 -1.72
CA ALA A 141 7.26 3.08 -2.27
C ALA A 141 8.23 1.98 -1.77
N ASP A 142 8.84 1.22 -2.65
CA ASP A 142 9.85 0.21 -2.31
C ASP A 142 11.24 0.78 -1.97
N GLY A 143 11.49 2.04 -2.33
CA GLY A 143 12.71 2.80 -2.05
C GLY A 143 13.25 3.56 -3.25
N ARG A 144 13.84 4.72 -2.96
CA ARG A 144 14.40 5.64 -3.99
C ARG A 144 15.80 6.10 -3.62
N ARG A 145 16.63 6.20 -4.66
CA ARG A 145 17.92 6.89 -4.64
C ARG A 145 17.75 8.20 -5.40
N ILE A 146 17.77 9.31 -4.69
CA ILE A 146 17.40 10.64 -5.18
C ILE A 146 18.62 11.54 -5.20
N PRO A 147 19.10 11.97 -6.38
CA PRO A 147 20.13 13.01 -6.46
C PRO A 147 19.55 14.34 -5.96
N PRO A 148 20.13 14.98 -4.92
CA PRO A 148 19.52 16.16 -4.28
C PRO A 148 19.46 17.40 -5.18
N ALA A 149 20.29 17.46 -6.22
CA ALA A 149 20.35 18.56 -7.19
C ALA A 149 19.46 18.32 -8.44
N ASP A 150 18.78 17.17 -8.55
CA ASP A 150 17.91 16.87 -9.68
C ASP A 150 16.60 17.67 -9.60
N GLY A 151 16.31 18.46 -10.65
CA GLY A 151 15.17 19.38 -10.68
C GLY A 151 13.81 18.65 -10.59
N ALA A 152 13.66 17.51 -11.27
CA ALA A 152 12.38 16.78 -11.25
C ALA A 152 12.07 16.20 -9.86
N TRP A 153 13.10 15.73 -9.16
CA TRP A 153 12.96 15.27 -7.78
C TRP A 153 12.72 16.43 -6.80
N GLN A 154 13.34 17.61 -7.06
CA GLN A 154 13.04 18.81 -6.27
C GLN A 154 11.59 19.25 -6.44
N ASP A 155 11.10 19.27 -7.70
CA ASP A 155 9.70 19.64 -7.99
C ASP A 155 8.72 18.66 -7.32
N PHE A 156 9.03 17.37 -7.40
CA PHE A 156 8.21 16.35 -6.75
C PHE A 156 8.19 16.50 -5.22
N LEU A 157 9.35 16.58 -4.56
CA LEU A 157 9.42 16.56 -3.09
C LEU A 157 8.97 17.89 -2.46
N VAL A 158 9.24 19.02 -3.11
CA VAL A 158 8.94 20.35 -2.53
C VAL A 158 7.54 20.83 -2.90
N ASP A 159 7.12 20.66 -4.17
CA ASP A 159 5.90 21.27 -4.68
C ASP A 159 4.73 20.29 -4.76
N GLU A 160 4.97 19.02 -5.11
CA GLU A 160 3.91 18.02 -5.28
C GLU A 160 3.65 17.24 -3.98
N ALA A 161 4.68 16.63 -3.39
CA ALA A 161 4.55 15.83 -2.16
C ALA A 161 4.40 16.71 -0.91
N GLY A 162 5.17 17.80 -0.82
CA GLY A 162 5.09 18.75 0.30
C GLY A 162 5.56 18.14 1.62
N GLU A 163 4.71 18.15 2.65
CA GLU A 163 5.01 17.55 3.94
C GLU A 163 4.61 16.08 3.95
N LEU A 164 5.57 15.20 4.26
CA LEU A 164 5.39 13.75 4.32
C LEU A 164 5.22 13.29 5.77
N GLN A 165 4.22 12.47 6.03
CA GLN A 165 4.11 11.72 7.29
C GLN A 165 4.95 10.44 7.20
N THR A 166 5.76 10.19 8.21
CA THR A 166 6.68 9.05 8.20
C THR A 166 6.01 7.68 8.31
N THR A 167 4.74 7.63 8.71
CA THR A 167 3.95 6.39 8.80
C THR A 167 3.21 6.06 7.51
N GLU A 168 2.63 7.10 6.84
CA GLU A 168 1.74 6.92 5.70
C GLU A 168 2.45 7.17 4.35
N ASP A 169 3.40 8.14 4.27
CA ASP A 169 4.04 8.49 3.01
C ASP A 169 5.36 7.73 2.79
N LEU A 170 6.00 7.23 3.85
CA LEU A 170 7.18 6.38 3.77
C LEU A 170 6.84 4.92 4.06
N SER A 171 7.41 3.99 3.29
CA SER A 171 7.21 2.55 3.55
C SER A 171 7.97 2.05 4.78
N LEU A 172 9.02 2.76 5.17
CA LEU A 172 9.82 2.56 6.37
C LEU A 172 10.03 3.90 7.08
N PRO A 173 10.03 4.00 8.40
CA PRO A 173 10.39 5.21 9.12
C PRO A 173 11.92 5.42 9.11
N LEU A 174 12.48 5.70 7.94
CA LEU A 174 13.90 5.74 7.65
C LEU A 174 14.24 6.87 6.68
N ILE A 175 15.35 7.56 6.89
CA ILE A 175 15.92 8.58 5.97
C ILE A 175 17.41 8.31 5.85
N GLY A 176 17.89 8.00 4.65
CA GLY A 176 19.30 7.71 4.40
C GLY A 176 19.98 8.76 3.54
N MET A 177 21.29 8.94 3.71
CA MET A 177 22.16 9.82 2.92
C MET A 177 23.39 9.02 2.48
N ASP A 178 23.64 8.99 1.17
CA ASP A 178 24.79 8.32 0.56
C ASP A 178 25.93 9.32 0.32
N HIS A 179 27.03 9.18 1.05
CA HIS A 179 28.25 9.99 0.88
C HIS A 179 29.34 9.28 0.06
N GLY A 180 29.05 8.13 -0.51
CA GLY A 180 29.96 7.34 -1.33
C GLY A 180 30.79 6.37 -0.52
N ALA A 181 31.69 6.84 0.30
CA ALA A 181 32.54 6.01 1.15
C ALA A 181 31.79 5.46 2.38
N PHE A 182 30.74 6.13 2.79
CA PHE A 182 29.88 5.76 3.92
C PHE A 182 28.46 6.24 3.67
N THR A 183 27.53 5.72 4.47
CA THR A 183 26.14 6.15 4.51
C THR A 183 25.76 6.57 5.93
N LEU A 184 24.83 7.53 6.04
CA LEU A 184 24.20 7.91 7.30
C LEU A 184 22.70 7.68 7.19
N HIS A 185 22.11 7.13 8.24
CA HIS A 185 20.69 6.81 8.23
C HIS A 185 20.02 7.23 9.54
N TRP A 186 19.01 8.08 9.47
CA TRP A 186 18.09 8.32 10.57
C TRP A 186 17.02 7.23 10.58
N LEU A 187 16.96 6.44 11.65
CA LEU A 187 15.90 5.51 11.95
C LEU A 187 14.97 6.16 12.97
N LEU A 188 13.71 6.34 12.62
CA LEU A 188 12.69 6.87 13.50
C LEU A 188 12.04 5.68 14.21
N THR A 189 12.66 5.24 15.32
CA THR A 189 12.20 4.07 16.07
C THR A 189 10.90 4.34 16.82
N GLU A 190 10.62 5.62 17.15
CA GLU A 190 9.27 6.12 17.42
C GLU A 190 8.73 6.74 16.12
N ALA A 191 7.90 5.97 15.39
CA ALA A 191 7.54 6.30 14.01
C ALA A 191 6.38 7.31 13.88
N PHE A 192 5.61 7.53 14.95
CA PHE A 192 4.37 8.29 14.90
C PHE A 192 4.61 9.80 15.08
N HIS A 193 3.71 10.63 14.56
CA HIS A 193 3.72 12.09 14.68
C HIS A 193 4.98 12.77 14.15
N ASN A 194 5.72 12.13 13.24
CA ASN A 194 6.86 12.72 12.57
C ASN A 194 6.49 13.20 11.18
N HIS A 195 6.93 14.42 10.86
CA HIS A 195 6.69 15.07 9.58
C HIS A 195 8.00 15.46 8.94
N LEU A 196 8.17 15.08 7.68
CA LEU A 196 9.35 15.34 6.87
C LEU A 196 9.00 16.35 5.78
N SER A 197 9.77 17.41 5.64
CA SER A 197 9.60 18.39 4.57
C SER A 197 10.93 18.73 3.91
N PHE A 198 10.85 19.15 2.65
CA PHE A 198 12.01 19.53 1.85
C PHE A 198 11.90 20.98 1.39
N THR A 199 13.05 21.64 1.25
CA THR A 199 13.17 22.98 0.66
C THR A 199 14.30 23.00 -0.35
N ARG A 200 14.25 23.96 -1.29
CA ARG A 200 15.36 24.21 -2.21
C ARG A 200 16.30 25.23 -1.61
N GLU A 201 17.56 24.85 -1.44
CA GLU A 201 18.63 25.74 -0.98
C GLU A 201 19.87 25.56 -1.86
N ALA A 202 20.42 26.65 -2.38
CA ALA A 202 21.63 26.65 -3.22
C ALA A 202 21.61 25.61 -4.37
N GLY A 203 20.44 25.40 -5.00
CA GLY A 203 20.24 24.47 -6.10
C GLY A 203 20.16 23.00 -5.70
N SER A 204 20.00 22.69 -4.42
CA SER A 204 19.89 21.32 -3.90
C SER A 204 18.76 21.22 -2.86
N LEU A 205 18.45 20.01 -2.41
CA LEU A 205 17.49 19.78 -1.33
C LEU A 205 18.10 20.05 0.03
N ALA A 206 17.33 20.65 0.91
CA ALA A 206 17.51 20.66 2.36
C ALA A 206 16.30 19.98 3.02
N LEU A 207 16.49 19.39 4.20
CA LEU A 207 15.48 18.57 4.88
C LEU A 207 15.19 19.11 6.27
N ARG A 208 13.91 19.07 6.66
CA ARG A 208 13.45 19.36 8.02
C ARG A 208 12.62 18.20 8.53
N LEU A 209 12.92 17.75 9.76
CA LEU A 209 12.10 16.78 10.51
C LEU A 209 11.45 17.48 11.68
N THR A 210 10.13 17.34 11.78
CA THR A 210 9.31 17.89 12.85
C THR A 210 8.61 16.75 13.58
N HIS A 211 8.53 16.83 14.91
CA HIS A 211 7.77 15.88 15.74
C HIS A 211 6.71 16.61 16.55
N GLN A 212 5.54 15.99 16.70
CA GLN A 212 4.44 16.50 17.50
C GLN A 212 4.21 15.64 18.73
N PHE A 213 4.41 16.20 19.92
CA PHE A 213 3.94 15.62 21.19
C PHE A 213 2.46 15.94 21.33
N THR A 214 1.60 14.91 21.30
CA THR A 214 0.14 15.12 21.29
C THR A 214 -0.45 15.14 22.70
N PRO A 215 -1.63 15.75 22.91
CA PRO A 215 -2.31 15.73 24.21
C PRO A 215 -2.66 14.31 24.69
N LEU A 216 -2.86 13.35 23.81
CA LEU A 216 -3.14 11.94 24.19
C LEU A 216 -1.91 11.20 24.68
N ALA A 217 -0.71 11.58 24.23
CA ALA A 217 0.53 10.91 24.58
C ALA A 217 1.69 11.90 24.77
N PRO A 218 1.55 12.95 25.60
CA PRO A 218 2.53 14.04 25.68
C PRO A 218 3.88 13.58 26.28
N ARG A 219 3.90 12.43 26.95
CA ARG A 219 5.11 11.86 27.56
C ARG A 219 5.78 10.76 26.73
N THR A 220 5.19 10.35 25.62
CA THR A 220 5.84 9.43 24.70
C THR A 220 7.06 10.13 24.10
N PRO A 221 8.29 9.64 24.32
CA PRO A 221 9.46 10.32 23.83
C PRO A 221 9.61 10.13 22.32
N LEU A 222 10.12 11.13 21.63
CA LEU A 222 10.71 10.94 20.32
C LEU A 222 12.01 10.15 20.48
N VAL A 223 12.20 9.13 19.66
CA VAL A 223 13.43 8.32 19.62
C VAL A 223 13.93 8.23 18.18
N LEU A 224 15.10 8.84 17.94
CA LEU A 224 15.83 8.78 16.67
C LEU A 224 17.12 8.00 16.88
N GLN A 225 17.52 7.23 15.89
CA GLN A 225 18.82 6.59 15.85
C GLN A 225 19.52 6.96 14.56
N LEU A 226 20.70 7.60 14.66
CA LEU A 226 21.57 7.84 13.51
C LEU A 226 22.52 6.67 13.39
N HIS A 227 22.45 5.94 12.28
CA HIS A 227 23.32 4.80 11.98
C HIS A 227 24.42 5.19 10.99
N LEU A 228 25.67 4.88 11.32
CA LEU A 228 26.83 4.99 10.44
C LEU A 228 27.04 3.67 9.70
N GLY A 229 26.63 3.60 8.42
CA GLY A 229 26.86 2.48 7.51
C GLY A 229 28.20 2.61 6.75
N GLY A 230 28.62 1.50 6.11
CA GLY A 230 29.63 1.52 5.06
C GLY A 230 29.03 2.06 3.73
N PRO A 231 29.65 1.75 2.58
CA PRO A 231 29.15 2.18 1.27
C PRO A 231 27.89 1.44 0.80
N ASP A 232 27.37 0.48 1.57
CA ASP A 232 26.16 -0.28 1.26
C ASP A 232 24.91 0.60 1.34
N PRO A 233 24.18 0.84 0.25
CA PRO A 233 22.98 1.68 0.27
C PRO A 233 21.81 1.08 1.08
N LEU A 234 21.89 -0.21 1.42
CA LEU A 234 20.88 -0.91 2.25
C LEU A 234 21.22 -0.92 3.75
N ALA A 235 22.35 -0.33 4.17
CA ALA A 235 22.81 -0.42 5.57
C ALA A 235 21.74 0.00 6.59
N GLY A 236 21.06 1.12 6.35
CA GLY A 236 19.98 1.60 7.23
C GLY A 236 18.77 0.67 7.24
N ALA A 237 18.36 0.14 6.10
CA ALA A 237 17.26 -0.81 6.02
C ALA A 237 17.57 -2.10 6.78
N LYS A 238 18.77 -2.64 6.63
CA LYS A 238 19.25 -3.80 7.41
C LYS A 238 19.30 -3.52 8.91
N ARG A 239 19.77 -2.31 9.28
CA ARG A 239 19.77 -1.86 10.70
C ARG A 239 18.35 -1.76 11.25
N TYR A 240 17.40 -1.25 10.45
CA TYR A 240 16.00 -1.18 10.83
C TYR A 240 15.37 -2.58 10.94
N ARG A 241 15.66 -3.50 10.02
CA ARG A 241 15.28 -4.93 10.16
C ARG A 241 15.78 -5.51 11.47
N HIS A 242 17.06 -5.27 11.82
CA HIS A 242 17.62 -5.73 13.09
C HIS A 242 16.87 -5.16 14.30
N HIS A 243 16.50 -3.87 14.27
CA HIS A 243 15.66 -3.24 15.28
C HIS A 243 14.31 -3.94 15.41
N LEU A 244 13.62 -4.19 14.29
CA LEU A 244 12.32 -4.90 14.31
C LEU A 244 12.45 -6.34 14.86
N VAL A 245 13.53 -7.06 14.52
CA VAL A 245 13.81 -8.40 15.06
C VAL A 245 14.05 -8.35 16.57
N SER A 246 14.91 -7.43 17.03
CA SER A 246 15.25 -7.31 18.47
C SER A 246 14.06 -6.88 19.33
N THR A 247 13.10 -6.16 18.77
CA THR A 247 11.86 -5.73 19.45
C THR A 247 10.68 -6.69 19.22
N GLY A 248 10.89 -7.82 18.55
CA GLY A 248 9.84 -8.80 18.25
C GLY A 248 8.75 -8.30 17.29
N ARG A 249 9.05 -7.27 16.49
CA ARG A 249 8.12 -6.69 15.50
C ARG A 249 8.34 -7.23 14.09
N HIS A 250 9.44 -7.91 13.83
CA HIS A 250 9.68 -8.59 12.55
C HIS A 250 9.25 -10.05 12.64
N GLU A 251 8.29 -10.42 11.83
CA GLU A 251 7.77 -11.78 11.80
C GLU A 251 8.08 -12.46 10.47
N PRO A 252 8.92 -13.52 10.47
CA PRO A 252 9.24 -14.27 9.26
C PRO A 252 8.02 -14.93 8.63
N LEU A 253 7.96 -14.98 7.30
CA LEU A 253 6.89 -15.66 6.55
C LEU A 253 6.79 -17.16 6.95
N ALA A 254 7.90 -17.80 7.26
CA ALA A 254 7.91 -19.18 7.77
C ALA A 254 7.11 -19.33 9.07
N ALA A 255 7.19 -18.37 9.99
CA ALA A 255 6.40 -18.37 11.23
C ALA A 255 4.90 -18.15 10.94
N LYS A 256 4.57 -17.26 10.00
CA LYS A 256 3.19 -17.05 9.55
C LYS A 256 2.61 -18.31 8.90
N ILE A 257 3.40 -19.03 8.10
CA ILE A 257 3.01 -20.34 7.52
C ILE A 257 2.75 -21.36 8.61
N ALA A 258 3.57 -21.40 9.65
CA ALA A 258 3.39 -22.35 10.75
C ALA A 258 2.07 -22.14 11.51
N ARG A 259 1.63 -20.88 11.67
CA ARG A 259 0.36 -20.54 12.33
C ARG A 259 -0.85 -20.62 11.41
N THR A 260 -0.68 -20.22 10.15
CA THR A 260 -1.72 -20.23 9.12
C THR A 260 -1.23 -21.02 7.90
N PRO A 261 -1.34 -22.37 7.91
CA PRO A 261 -0.71 -23.22 6.89
C PRO A 261 -1.10 -22.89 5.45
N GLY A 262 -2.31 -22.36 5.21
CA GLY A 262 -2.74 -21.90 3.89
C GLY A 262 -1.81 -20.87 3.25
N THR A 263 -1.05 -20.13 4.06
CA THR A 263 -0.11 -19.09 3.62
C THR A 263 1.01 -19.65 2.72
N HIS A 264 1.40 -20.93 2.84
CA HIS A 264 2.40 -21.54 1.98
C HIS A 264 2.01 -21.48 0.48
N ARG A 265 0.71 -21.40 0.17
CA ARG A 265 0.20 -21.31 -1.20
C ARG A 265 0.52 -19.98 -1.88
N LEU A 266 0.96 -18.96 -1.13
CA LEU A 266 1.47 -17.71 -1.69
C LEU A 266 2.87 -17.89 -2.32
N ILE A 267 3.64 -18.87 -1.89
CA ILE A 267 4.99 -19.10 -2.43
C ILE A 267 4.87 -19.54 -3.90
N GLY A 268 5.46 -18.77 -4.81
CA GLY A 268 5.38 -18.98 -6.25
C GLY A 268 4.02 -18.67 -6.88
N ALA A 269 3.10 -18.02 -6.14
CA ALA A 269 1.80 -17.67 -6.67
C ALA A 269 1.84 -16.41 -7.54
N THR A 270 1.22 -16.47 -8.71
CA THR A 270 0.85 -15.29 -9.50
C THR A 270 -0.39 -14.64 -8.87
N HIS A 271 -0.38 -13.32 -8.71
CA HIS A 271 -1.54 -12.60 -8.19
C HIS A 271 -2.48 -12.19 -9.34
N LEU A 272 -3.75 -12.55 -9.21
CA LEU A 272 -4.78 -12.32 -10.22
C LEU A 272 -5.97 -11.61 -9.58
N TYR A 273 -6.46 -10.53 -10.21
CA TYR A 273 -7.78 -9.98 -9.89
C TYR A 273 -8.78 -10.40 -10.95
N LEU A 274 -9.90 -10.99 -10.52
CA LEU A 274 -10.94 -11.49 -11.40
C LEU A 274 -12.15 -10.56 -11.38
N TRP A 275 -12.63 -10.18 -12.55
CA TRP A 275 -13.74 -9.27 -12.78
C TRP A 275 -14.89 -9.94 -13.54
N GLY A 276 -16.08 -9.39 -13.38
CA GLY A 276 -17.29 -9.99 -13.92
C GLY A 276 -17.86 -11.06 -12.99
N ASN A 277 -18.11 -10.69 -11.73
CA ASN A 277 -18.47 -11.61 -10.64
C ASN A 277 -19.98 -11.67 -10.35
N GLY A 278 -20.83 -11.17 -11.27
CA GLY A 278 -22.28 -11.28 -11.17
C GLY A 278 -22.78 -12.73 -11.30
N LEU A 279 -24.06 -12.97 -10.94
CA LEU A 279 -24.65 -14.31 -10.87
C LEU A 279 -24.66 -15.03 -12.22
N ILE A 280 -24.94 -14.32 -13.33
CA ILE A 280 -24.97 -14.92 -14.68
C ILE A 280 -24.10 -14.11 -15.65
N GLY A 281 -23.59 -14.80 -16.66
CA GLY A 281 -22.95 -14.19 -17.83
C GLY A 281 -23.81 -14.30 -19.10
N PRO A 282 -23.52 -13.53 -20.16
CA PRO A 282 -24.26 -13.62 -21.43
C PRO A 282 -24.30 -15.03 -22.01
N GLN A 283 -23.24 -15.79 -21.83
CA GLN A 283 -23.09 -17.17 -22.32
C GLN A 283 -23.90 -18.21 -21.54
N ASP A 284 -24.50 -17.82 -20.43
CA ASP A 284 -25.37 -18.69 -19.63
C ASP A 284 -26.81 -18.68 -20.18
N VAL A 285 -27.20 -17.65 -20.94
CA VAL A 285 -28.53 -17.54 -21.55
C VAL A 285 -28.61 -18.40 -22.80
N ARG A 286 -29.45 -19.42 -22.78
CA ARG A 286 -29.69 -20.37 -23.89
C ARG A 286 -30.87 -19.97 -24.75
N ASP A 287 -31.89 -19.36 -24.14
CA ASP A 287 -33.09 -18.83 -24.80
C ASP A 287 -33.24 -17.33 -24.54
N TRP A 288 -32.66 -16.51 -25.39
CA TRP A 288 -32.75 -15.05 -25.30
C TRP A 288 -34.17 -14.52 -25.45
N PRO A 289 -35.00 -14.98 -26.42
CA PRO A 289 -36.39 -14.57 -26.52
C PRO A 289 -37.18 -14.82 -25.24
N GLY A 290 -37.05 -16.01 -24.68
CA GLY A 290 -37.70 -16.39 -23.43
C GLY A 290 -37.24 -15.56 -22.23
N PHE A 291 -35.92 -15.36 -22.10
CA PHE A 291 -35.33 -14.58 -21.03
C PHE A 291 -35.78 -13.11 -21.05
N VAL A 292 -35.73 -12.46 -22.23
CA VAL A 292 -36.14 -11.05 -22.41
C VAL A 292 -37.63 -10.91 -22.09
N ARG A 293 -38.49 -11.81 -22.61
CA ARG A 293 -39.91 -11.81 -22.34
C ARG A 293 -40.21 -11.98 -20.84
N ALA A 294 -39.58 -12.96 -20.20
CA ALA A 294 -39.75 -13.19 -18.76
C ALA A 294 -39.34 -11.97 -17.93
N LEU A 295 -38.24 -11.29 -18.30
CA LEU A 295 -37.80 -10.08 -17.62
C LEU A 295 -38.74 -8.90 -17.83
N ARG A 296 -39.35 -8.75 -19.05
CA ARG A 296 -40.31 -7.68 -19.38
C ARG A 296 -41.67 -7.85 -18.72
N THR A 297 -42.23 -9.04 -18.76
CA THR A 297 -43.63 -9.28 -18.44
C THR A 297 -43.87 -10.21 -17.25
N GLY A 298 -42.83 -10.88 -16.77
CA GLY A 298 -42.92 -11.80 -15.63
C GLY A 298 -43.34 -11.11 -14.33
N ALA A 299 -44.07 -11.87 -13.49
CA ALA A 299 -44.46 -11.47 -12.15
C ALA A 299 -43.35 -11.75 -11.11
N ALA A 300 -43.63 -11.53 -9.84
CA ALA A 300 -42.72 -11.80 -8.72
C ALA A 300 -41.32 -11.22 -8.92
N LEU A 301 -40.26 -12.06 -9.02
CA LEU A 301 -38.87 -11.59 -9.13
C LEU A 301 -38.67 -10.64 -10.32
N SER A 302 -39.26 -10.92 -11.49
CA SER A 302 -39.13 -10.04 -12.65
C SER A 302 -39.68 -8.63 -12.39
N ALA A 303 -40.79 -8.52 -11.67
CA ALA A 303 -41.33 -7.22 -11.27
C ALA A 303 -40.40 -6.48 -10.27
N GLN A 304 -39.87 -7.20 -9.31
CA GLN A 304 -38.91 -6.63 -8.35
C GLN A 304 -37.63 -6.13 -9.06
N LEU A 305 -37.08 -6.92 -10.00
CA LEU A 305 -35.92 -6.51 -10.79
C LEU A 305 -36.22 -5.24 -11.57
N ARG A 306 -37.35 -5.18 -12.29
CA ARG A 306 -37.72 -3.96 -13.04
C ARG A 306 -37.86 -2.72 -12.16
N ALA A 307 -38.34 -2.89 -10.93
CA ALA A 307 -38.54 -1.79 -9.99
C ALA A 307 -37.22 -1.14 -9.50
N VAL A 308 -36.09 -1.86 -9.62
CA VAL A 308 -34.75 -1.38 -9.19
C VAL A 308 -33.79 -1.16 -10.35
N LEU A 309 -34.25 -1.29 -11.62
CA LEU A 309 -33.44 -0.95 -12.78
C LEU A 309 -33.15 0.55 -12.82
N GLU A 310 -31.93 0.92 -13.14
CA GLU A 310 -31.60 2.29 -13.54
C GLU A 310 -32.33 2.70 -14.82
N ALA A 311 -32.55 4.00 -15.03
CA ALA A 311 -33.33 4.52 -16.15
C ALA A 311 -32.84 4.02 -17.52
N ASP A 312 -31.52 4.08 -17.78
CA ASP A 312 -30.92 3.62 -19.02
C ASP A 312 -31.11 2.10 -19.24
N ALA A 313 -31.06 1.32 -18.16
CA ALA A 313 -31.28 -0.13 -18.22
C ALA A 313 -32.78 -0.48 -18.45
N ALA A 314 -33.67 0.29 -17.87
CA ALA A 314 -35.12 0.15 -18.10
C ALA A 314 -35.49 0.51 -19.54
N GLU A 315 -34.91 1.58 -20.10
CA GLU A 315 -35.07 1.96 -21.52
C GLU A 315 -34.50 0.87 -22.44
N LEU A 316 -33.28 0.37 -22.16
CA LEU A 316 -32.67 -0.73 -22.91
C LEU A 316 -33.63 -1.95 -22.91
N LEU A 317 -34.10 -2.37 -21.74
CA LEU A 317 -35.03 -3.49 -21.63
C LEU A 317 -36.30 -3.25 -22.46
N GLY A 318 -36.83 -2.02 -22.50
CA GLY A 318 -38.04 -1.66 -23.28
C GLY A 318 -37.82 -1.81 -24.80
N ARG A 319 -36.67 -1.37 -25.33
CA ARG A 319 -36.41 -1.28 -26.78
C ARG A 319 -35.69 -2.48 -27.39
N VAL A 320 -34.98 -3.29 -26.58
CA VAL A 320 -34.16 -4.39 -27.11
C VAL A 320 -35.04 -5.42 -27.86
N PRO A 321 -34.58 -5.95 -29.03
CA PRO A 321 -35.34 -7.00 -29.72
C PRO A 321 -35.36 -8.30 -28.92
N GLN A 322 -36.23 -9.24 -29.29
CA GLN A 322 -36.32 -10.56 -28.63
C GLN A 322 -35.00 -11.34 -28.69
N VAL A 323 -34.25 -11.18 -29.80
CA VAL A 323 -32.86 -11.68 -29.91
C VAL A 323 -31.94 -10.46 -29.89
N PRO A 324 -31.34 -10.12 -28.73
CA PRO A 324 -30.48 -8.96 -28.60
C PRO A 324 -29.16 -9.12 -29.35
N SER A 325 -28.58 -8.00 -29.82
CA SER A 325 -27.21 -7.97 -30.30
C SER A 325 -26.21 -8.39 -29.19
N PRO A 326 -25.00 -8.86 -29.51
CA PRO A 326 -23.99 -9.18 -28.49
C PRO A 326 -23.66 -8.02 -27.54
N GLY A 327 -23.79 -6.77 -28.01
CA GLY A 327 -23.67 -5.57 -27.17
C GLY A 327 -24.80 -5.44 -26.18
N ASP A 328 -26.05 -5.56 -26.66
CA ASP A 328 -27.24 -5.49 -25.82
C ASP A 328 -27.33 -6.68 -24.85
N GLN A 329 -26.90 -7.88 -25.26
CA GLN A 329 -26.77 -9.04 -24.35
C GLN A 329 -25.91 -8.74 -23.14
N ARG A 330 -24.72 -8.18 -23.36
CA ARG A 330 -23.82 -7.78 -22.25
C ARG A 330 -24.45 -6.71 -21.35
N ALA A 331 -25.05 -5.68 -21.96
CA ALA A 331 -25.69 -4.60 -21.22
C ALA A 331 -26.88 -5.10 -20.39
N LEU A 332 -27.72 -5.96 -20.95
CA LEU A 332 -28.87 -6.56 -20.23
C LEU A 332 -28.41 -7.44 -19.06
N ILE A 333 -27.39 -8.26 -19.24
CA ILE A 333 -26.85 -9.10 -18.15
C ILE A 333 -26.21 -8.25 -17.08
N GLN A 334 -25.51 -7.19 -17.45
CA GLN A 334 -24.96 -6.24 -16.49
C GLN A 334 -26.07 -5.57 -15.67
N ALA A 335 -27.14 -5.11 -16.33
CA ALA A 335 -28.30 -4.52 -15.68
C ALA A 335 -29.04 -5.53 -14.77
N PHE A 336 -29.21 -6.77 -15.23
CA PHE A 336 -29.81 -7.85 -14.45
C PHE A 336 -29.01 -8.15 -13.17
N ASN A 337 -27.69 -8.32 -13.28
CA ASN A 337 -26.83 -8.56 -12.13
C ASN A 337 -26.80 -7.35 -11.17
N ALA A 338 -26.79 -6.12 -11.68
CA ALA A 338 -26.87 -4.91 -10.85
C ALA A 338 -28.20 -4.82 -10.09
N ALA A 339 -29.31 -5.15 -10.75
CA ALA A 339 -30.63 -5.21 -10.11
C ALA A 339 -30.71 -6.30 -9.02
N LEU A 340 -30.15 -7.49 -9.27
CA LEU A 340 -30.01 -8.54 -8.25
C LEU A 340 -29.20 -8.08 -7.04
N GLN A 341 -28.11 -7.36 -7.30
CA GLN A 341 -27.27 -6.81 -6.26
C GLN A 341 -28.01 -5.77 -5.41
N ALA A 342 -28.76 -4.88 -6.05
CA ALA A 342 -29.60 -3.91 -5.35
C ALA A 342 -30.66 -4.60 -4.48
N LEU A 343 -31.30 -5.66 -4.99
CA LEU A 343 -32.26 -6.44 -4.21
C LEU A 343 -31.60 -7.16 -3.02
N ALA A 344 -30.42 -7.73 -3.21
CA ALA A 344 -29.68 -8.42 -2.16
C ALA A 344 -29.31 -7.49 -0.99
N ARG A 345 -29.04 -6.22 -1.31
CA ARG A 345 -28.64 -5.20 -0.34
C ARG A 345 -29.80 -4.40 0.24
N ARG A 346 -31.05 -4.61 -0.20
CA ARG A 346 -32.20 -3.78 0.20
C ARG A 346 -32.38 -3.69 1.71
N HIS A 347 -32.24 -4.79 2.45
CA HIS A 347 -32.38 -4.83 3.91
C HIS A 347 -31.14 -4.31 4.65
N TRP A 348 -30.09 -3.99 3.93
CA TRP A 348 -28.84 -3.50 4.51
C TRP A 348 -28.83 -1.98 4.70
N GLN A 349 -29.76 -1.30 4.02
CA GLN A 349 -29.87 0.16 4.04
C GLN A 349 -30.63 0.67 5.26
N ASP A 350 -31.47 -0.17 5.86
CA ASP A 350 -32.48 0.28 6.83
C ASP A 350 -32.00 0.24 8.30
N ASP A 351 -31.07 -0.67 8.67
CA ASP A 351 -30.59 -0.80 10.06
C ASP A 351 -29.24 -1.51 10.17
N ASP A 352 -28.86 -1.91 11.40
CA ASP A 352 -27.69 -2.71 11.76
C ASP A 352 -27.70 -4.09 11.07
N ALA A 353 -27.79 -4.08 9.75
CA ALA A 353 -28.01 -5.23 8.89
C ALA A 353 -27.10 -6.38 9.27
N ALA A 354 -27.62 -7.28 10.08
CA ALA A 354 -26.89 -8.47 10.51
C ALA A 354 -26.37 -9.19 9.25
N THR A 355 -25.10 -9.56 9.28
CA THR A 355 -24.46 -10.31 8.18
C THR A 355 -25.29 -11.53 7.78
N SER A 356 -25.97 -12.19 8.74
CA SER A 356 -26.87 -13.31 8.49
C SER A 356 -28.04 -12.98 7.55
N ALA A 357 -28.64 -11.78 7.66
CA ALA A 357 -29.72 -11.35 6.77
C ALA A 357 -29.23 -11.16 5.33
N LEU A 358 -28.05 -10.56 5.17
CA LEU A 358 -27.37 -10.43 3.87
C LEU A 358 -27.12 -11.81 3.23
N LEU A 359 -26.55 -12.76 3.97
CA LEU A 359 -26.27 -14.10 3.48
C LEU A 359 -27.54 -14.85 3.05
N GLN A 360 -28.61 -14.71 3.83
CA GLN A 360 -29.93 -15.29 3.48
C GLN A 360 -30.49 -14.68 2.20
N SER A 361 -30.35 -13.36 2.01
CA SER A 361 -30.81 -12.65 0.81
C SER A 361 -30.11 -13.18 -0.44
N TYR A 362 -28.77 -13.28 -0.46
CA TYR A 362 -28.03 -13.85 -1.61
C TYR A 362 -28.42 -15.29 -1.89
N ALA A 363 -28.52 -16.13 -0.86
CA ALA A 363 -28.94 -17.52 -1.00
C ALA A 363 -30.40 -17.65 -1.51
N GLY A 364 -31.31 -16.80 -1.05
CA GLY A 364 -32.69 -16.70 -1.49
C GLY A 364 -32.78 -16.32 -2.97
N LEU A 365 -32.14 -15.22 -3.35
CA LEU A 365 -32.16 -14.73 -4.72
C LEU A 365 -31.57 -15.73 -5.72
N ARG A 366 -30.48 -16.45 -5.39
CA ARG A 366 -29.94 -17.52 -6.25
C ARG A 366 -31.02 -18.59 -6.55
N ARG A 367 -31.73 -19.05 -5.52
CA ARG A 367 -32.82 -20.06 -5.70
C ARG A 367 -33.95 -19.50 -6.53
N GLU A 368 -34.30 -18.24 -6.29
CA GLU A 368 -35.44 -17.60 -7.00
C GLU A 368 -35.09 -17.33 -8.47
N VAL A 369 -33.86 -16.93 -8.81
CA VAL A 369 -33.40 -16.84 -10.21
C VAL A 369 -33.41 -18.19 -10.88
N ALA A 370 -32.92 -19.25 -10.23
CA ALA A 370 -32.96 -20.59 -10.78
C ALA A 370 -34.41 -21.06 -11.06
N ARG A 371 -35.35 -20.74 -10.17
CA ARG A 371 -36.77 -21.08 -10.35
C ARG A 371 -37.44 -20.26 -11.47
N THR A 372 -37.14 -18.96 -11.57
CA THR A 372 -37.85 -18.02 -12.47
C THR A 372 -37.24 -18.02 -13.87
N PHE A 373 -35.92 -18.04 -13.96
CA PHE A 373 -35.21 -17.90 -15.22
C PHE A 373 -34.45 -19.16 -15.66
N GLY A 374 -34.37 -20.20 -14.81
CA GLY A 374 -33.55 -21.40 -15.06
C GLY A 374 -33.86 -22.11 -16.37
N GLN A 375 -35.11 -22.12 -16.82
CA GLN A 375 -35.52 -22.71 -18.12
C GLN A 375 -34.90 -21.99 -19.34
N PHE A 376 -34.45 -20.72 -19.19
CA PHE A 376 -33.82 -19.93 -20.24
C PHE A 376 -32.30 -19.93 -20.13
N LEU A 377 -31.77 -20.47 -19.03
CA LEU A 377 -30.32 -20.47 -18.70
C LEU A 377 -29.69 -21.85 -18.92
N ALA A 378 -28.39 -21.93 -18.78
CA ALA A 378 -27.68 -23.20 -18.73
C ALA A 378 -28.27 -24.09 -17.60
N PRO A 379 -28.50 -25.40 -17.87
CA PRO A 379 -29.26 -26.28 -16.96
C PRO A 379 -28.68 -26.39 -15.56
N ASP A 380 -27.36 -26.32 -15.42
CA ASP A 380 -26.70 -26.41 -14.13
C ASP A 380 -26.36 -25.02 -13.58
N PRO A 381 -27.06 -24.53 -12.53
CA PRO A 381 -26.76 -23.26 -11.91
C PRO A 381 -25.34 -23.15 -11.35
N ALA A 382 -24.68 -24.25 -11.04
CA ALA A 382 -23.28 -24.22 -10.59
C ALA A 382 -22.29 -23.83 -11.71
N SER A 383 -22.72 -23.95 -12.98
CA SER A 383 -21.93 -23.55 -14.15
C SER A 383 -22.07 -22.08 -14.53
N TRP A 384 -23.03 -21.36 -13.94
CA TRP A 384 -23.28 -19.96 -14.25
C TRP A 384 -22.14 -19.06 -13.79
N GLY A 385 -22.13 -17.84 -14.30
CA GLY A 385 -21.14 -16.82 -13.97
C GLY A 385 -20.33 -16.39 -15.20
N ASP A 386 -19.82 -15.19 -15.15
CA ASP A 386 -19.00 -14.64 -16.23
C ASP A 386 -17.51 -14.79 -15.91
N GLY A 387 -16.91 -13.84 -15.21
CA GLY A 387 -15.50 -13.90 -14.79
C GLY A 387 -15.30 -15.00 -13.73
N LEU A 388 -15.99 -14.91 -12.61
CA LEU A 388 -15.97 -15.96 -11.59
C LEU A 388 -16.88 -17.12 -12.02
N SER A 389 -16.30 -18.14 -12.62
CA SER A 389 -17.02 -19.30 -13.13
C SER A 389 -16.14 -20.54 -13.21
N LEU A 390 -16.75 -21.72 -13.24
CA LEU A 390 -16.05 -22.99 -13.50
C LEU A 390 -15.37 -23.01 -14.88
N ARG A 391 -15.86 -22.23 -15.86
CA ARG A 391 -15.22 -22.08 -17.18
C ARG A 391 -13.86 -21.38 -17.04
N THR A 392 -13.82 -20.28 -16.28
CA THR A 392 -12.57 -19.58 -15.97
C THR A 392 -11.59 -20.47 -15.23
N LEU A 393 -12.05 -21.20 -14.21
CA LEU A 393 -11.20 -22.14 -13.48
C LEU A 393 -10.59 -23.19 -14.42
N ARG A 394 -11.39 -23.81 -15.27
CA ARG A 394 -10.91 -24.79 -16.27
C ARG A 394 -9.91 -24.18 -17.26
N ALA A 395 -10.07 -22.92 -17.65
CA ALA A 395 -9.12 -22.24 -18.51
C ALA A 395 -7.79 -21.97 -17.79
N LEU A 396 -7.84 -21.53 -16.53
CA LEU A 396 -6.66 -21.35 -15.67
C LEU A 396 -5.93 -22.67 -15.46
N GLN A 397 -6.62 -23.76 -15.17
CA GLN A 397 -6.01 -25.10 -15.02
C GLN A 397 -5.31 -25.58 -16.29
N ARG A 398 -5.86 -25.30 -17.48
CA ARG A 398 -5.25 -25.71 -18.75
C ARG A 398 -4.10 -24.82 -19.20
N LYS A 399 -4.18 -23.51 -18.99
CA LYS A 399 -3.29 -22.53 -19.62
C LYS A 399 -2.81 -21.41 -18.67
N GLY A 400 -3.22 -21.42 -17.41
CA GLY A 400 -2.85 -20.43 -16.42
C GLY A 400 -1.56 -20.74 -15.67
N PRO A 401 -1.25 -19.96 -14.63
CA PRO A 401 -0.15 -20.25 -13.73
C PRO A 401 -0.46 -21.50 -12.89
N ALA A 402 0.58 -22.21 -12.50
CA ALA A 402 0.43 -23.42 -11.67
C ALA A 402 -0.18 -23.12 -10.30
N ARG A 403 0.07 -21.92 -9.76
CA ARG A 403 -0.45 -21.44 -8.47
C ARG A 403 -0.83 -19.97 -8.58
N ALA A 404 -1.95 -19.59 -8.00
CA ALA A 404 -2.41 -18.21 -7.99
C ALA A 404 -3.05 -17.84 -6.65
N TRP A 405 -2.90 -16.56 -6.28
CA TRP A 405 -3.85 -15.87 -5.43
C TRP A 405 -4.85 -15.16 -6.35
N ILE A 406 -6.15 -15.41 -6.12
CA ILE A 406 -7.24 -14.86 -6.93
C ILE A 406 -8.08 -13.93 -6.06
N GLY A 407 -7.97 -12.61 -6.31
CA GLY A 407 -8.78 -11.59 -5.67
C GLY A 407 -10.04 -11.30 -6.47
N LEU A 408 -11.16 -11.10 -5.80
CA LEU A 408 -12.37 -10.55 -6.42
C LEU A 408 -12.31 -9.03 -6.32
N GLY A 409 -12.16 -8.35 -7.46
CA GLY A 409 -11.84 -6.92 -7.50
C GLY A 409 -13.01 -5.99 -7.14
N ASP A 410 -14.23 -6.51 -7.09
CA ASP A 410 -15.48 -5.78 -6.80
C ASP A 410 -16.07 -6.08 -5.41
N GLY A 411 -15.33 -6.78 -4.55
CA GLY A 411 -15.75 -7.12 -3.19
C GLY A 411 -16.01 -8.62 -2.99
N TRP A 412 -16.78 -8.94 -1.99
CA TRP A 412 -17.07 -10.33 -1.57
C TRP A 412 -18.34 -10.91 -2.19
N GLU A 413 -19.16 -10.12 -2.85
CA GLU A 413 -20.48 -10.53 -3.35
C GLU A 413 -20.40 -11.63 -4.40
N GLY A 414 -19.38 -11.57 -5.28
CA GLY A 414 -19.16 -12.65 -6.25
C GLY A 414 -19.04 -14.03 -5.61
N GLY A 415 -18.37 -14.11 -4.45
CA GLY A 415 -18.30 -15.35 -3.67
C GLY A 415 -19.63 -15.80 -3.11
N LEU A 416 -20.50 -14.87 -2.73
CA LEU A 416 -21.88 -15.19 -2.29
C LEU A 416 -22.77 -15.65 -3.44
N TRP A 417 -22.55 -15.13 -4.66
CA TRP A 417 -23.20 -15.64 -5.87
C TRP A 417 -22.72 -17.04 -6.27
N HIS A 418 -21.41 -17.33 -6.12
CA HIS A 418 -20.76 -18.54 -6.64
C HIS A 418 -19.95 -19.32 -5.58
N PRO A 419 -20.53 -19.69 -4.43
CA PRO A 419 -19.77 -20.38 -3.37
C PRO A 419 -19.22 -21.74 -3.82
N GLY A 420 -19.85 -22.40 -4.78
CA GLY A 420 -19.39 -23.65 -5.38
C GLY A 420 -18.09 -23.44 -6.19
N THR A 421 -18.03 -22.38 -6.98
CA THR A 421 -16.86 -22.01 -7.78
C THR A 421 -15.69 -21.60 -6.88
N VAL A 422 -15.95 -20.81 -5.83
CA VAL A 422 -14.92 -20.43 -4.84
C VAL A 422 -14.29 -21.66 -4.20
N ARG A 423 -15.13 -22.61 -3.73
CA ARG A 423 -14.62 -23.89 -3.18
C ARG A 423 -13.84 -24.73 -4.22
N ALA A 424 -14.29 -24.73 -5.48
CA ALA A 424 -13.58 -25.44 -6.55
C ALA A 424 -12.20 -24.82 -6.85
N ILE A 425 -12.08 -23.48 -6.82
CA ILE A 425 -10.81 -22.76 -6.95
C ILE A 425 -9.87 -23.12 -5.78
N ALA A 426 -10.38 -23.12 -4.55
CA ALA A 426 -9.62 -23.49 -3.36
C ALA A 426 -9.16 -24.96 -3.40
N ALA A 427 -10.02 -25.85 -3.86
CA ALA A 427 -9.72 -27.28 -4.04
C ALA A 427 -8.68 -27.54 -5.16
N ALA A 428 -8.63 -26.66 -6.17
CA ALA A 428 -7.62 -26.71 -7.23
C ALA A 428 -6.22 -26.25 -6.77
N GLY A 429 -6.06 -25.87 -5.49
CA GLY A 429 -4.76 -25.47 -4.92
C GLY A 429 -4.48 -23.97 -4.95
N HIS A 430 -5.41 -23.15 -5.46
CA HIS A 430 -5.29 -21.70 -5.45
C HIS A 430 -5.78 -21.08 -4.14
N LEU A 431 -5.34 -19.85 -3.88
CA LEU A 431 -5.99 -18.98 -2.89
C LEU A 431 -7.06 -18.14 -3.59
N VAL A 432 -8.18 -17.92 -2.92
CA VAL A 432 -9.24 -17.02 -3.40
C VAL A 432 -9.78 -16.21 -2.25
N GLY A 433 -9.81 -14.90 -2.40
CA GLY A 433 -10.26 -13.95 -1.38
C GLY A 433 -10.97 -12.75 -1.99
N PRO A 434 -11.84 -12.10 -1.21
CA PRO A 434 -12.49 -10.86 -1.62
C PRO A 434 -11.60 -9.66 -1.31
N TYR A 435 -11.97 -8.50 -1.87
CA TYR A 435 -11.62 -7.18 -1.34
C TYR A 435 -12.63 -6.81 -0.25
N ASP A 436 -12.17 -6.25 0.88
CA ASP A 436 -13.03 -5.72 1.95
C ASP A 436 -12.33 -4.56 2.66
N SER A 437 -13.09 -3.65 3.31
CA SER A 437 -12.52 -2.51 4.03
C SER A 437 -13.39 -2.08 5.22
N TYR A 438 -12.80 -1.42 6.22
CA TYR A 438 -13.45 -0.99 7.45
C TYR A 438 -13.03 0.39 7.92
N GLU A 439 -12.15 1.07 7.20
CA GLU A 439 -11.62 2.37 7.59
C GLU A 439 -12.63 3.50 7.41
N THR A 440 -13.55 3.38 6.45
CA THR A 440 -14.61 4.38 6.18
C THR A 440 -15.99 3.82 6.48
N ALA A 441 -16.82 4.57 7.20
CA ALA A 441 -18.25 4.30 7.36
C ALA A 441 -19.08 5.38 6.69
N LEU A 442 -20.12 4.94 5.96
CA LEU A 442 -21.12 5.82 5.35
C LEU A 442 -22.41 5.84 6.18
N PRO A 443 -23.21 6.93 6.13
CA PRO A 443 -24.55 6.91 6.64
C PRO A 443 -25.33 5.75 5.99
N PRO A 444 -26.17 5.03 6.74
CA PRO A 444 -26.99 3.95 6.17
C PRO A 444 -27.77 4.41 4.94
N GLY A 445 -27.66 3.66 3.84
CA GLY A 445 -28.34 3.96 2.58
C GLY A 445 -27.68 5.00 1.67
N GLU A 446 -26.67 5.72 2.14
CA GLU A 446 -25.89 6.63 1.29
C GLU A 446 -24.88 5.84 0.46
N ARG A 447 -24.81 6.11 -0.86
CA ARG A 447 -23.94 5.41 -1.81
C ARG A 447 -24.01 3.88 -1.67
N PRO A 448 -25.17 3.26 -1.95
CA PRO A 448 -25.39 1.83 -1.74
C PRO A 448 -24.52 0.93 -2.65
N ASP A 449 -23.90 1.52 -3.67
CA ASP A 449 -22.89 0.90 -4.53
C ASP A 449 -21.53 0.65 -3.80
N TRP A 450 -21.25 1.39 -2.73
CA TRP A 450 -20.04 1.20 -1.92
C TRP A 450 -20.31 0.29 -0.72
N ALA A 451 -20.44 -1.00 -1.01
CA ALA A 451 -20.88 -2.00 -0.04
C ALA A 451 -19.96 -2.16 1.17
N THR A 452 -18.64 -2.07 0.98
CA THR A 452 -17.68 -2.28 2.08
C THR A 452 -17.75 -1.18 3.13
N ALA A 453 -18.15 0.04 2.76
CA ALA A 453 -18.35 1.18 3.67
C ALA A 453 -19.75 1.19 4.36
N GLN A 454 -20.65 0.28 3.99
CA GLN A 454 -21.94 0.10 4.66
C GLN A 454 -21.76 -0.74 5.94
N LEU A 455 -21.38 -0.09 7.03
CA LEU A 455 -21.02 -0.76 8.29
C LEU A 455 -22.17 -0.78 9.32
N GLY A 456 -23.32 -0.19 8.98
CA GLY A 456 -24.51 -0.09 9.83
C GLY A 456 -24.52 1.16 10.70
N ARG A 457 -25.74 1.53 11.17
CA ARG A 457 -26.01 2.76 11.94
C ARG A 457 -25.15 2.86 13.21
N ALA A 458 -25.05 1.77 13.95
CA ALA A 458 -24.33 1.76 15.22
C ALA A 458 -22.82 2.05 15.05
N VAL A 459 -22.19 1.54 13.99
CA VAL A 459 -20.80 1.87 13.66
C VAL A 459 -20.68 3.33 13.21
N TYR A 460 -21.57 3.75 12.31
CA TYR A 460 -21.55 5.14 11.81
C TYR A 460 -21.69 6.16 12.95
N GLU A 461 -22.62 5.99 13.88
CA GLU A 461 -22.86 6.95 14.95
C GLU A 461 -21.75 6.95 16.02
N ARG A 462 -21.13 5.80 16.30
CA ARG A 462 -20.25 5.64 17.46
C ARG A 462 -18.76 5.58 17.13
N CYS A 463 -18.37 5.06 15.96
CA CYS A 463 -16.99 4.71 15.70
C CYS A 463 -16.18 5.77 14.93
N GLY A 464 -16.78 6.90 14.56
CA GLY A 464 -16.07 7.97 13.84
C GLY A 464 -14.92 8.56 14.66
N VAL A 465 -13.74 8.69 14.06
CA VAL A 465 -12.56 9.35 14.64
C VAL A 465 -12.82 10.83 14.83
N VAL A 466 -12.57 11.34 16.03
CA VAL A 466 -12.67 12.77 16.37
C VAL A 466 -11.27 13.36 16.48
N ARG A 467 -11.01 14.45 15.75
CA ARG A 467 -9.75 15.18 15.79
C ARG A 467 -9.64 16.02 17.07
N GLN A 468 -8.44 16.51 17.34
CA GLN A 468 -8.16 17.36 18.51
C GLN A 468 -9.02 18.63 18.57
N ASP A 469 -9.46 19.18 17.42
CA ASP A 469 -10.34 20.34 17.33
C ASP A 469 -11.83 20.00 17.51
N GLY A 470 -12.17 18.75 17.81
CA GLY A 470 -13.52 18.25 17.97
C GLY A 470 -14.23 17.90 16.65
N SER A 471 -13.63 18.12 15.50
CA SER A 471 -14.22 17.74 14.21
C SER A 471 -14.11 16.23 13.97
N VAL A 472 -15.11 15.66 13.29
CA VAL A 472 -15.04 14.25 12.84
C VAL A 472 -14.16 14.14 11.59
N ALA A 473 -13.26 13.17 11.56
CA ALA A 473 -12.39 12.94 10.42
C ALA A 473 -13.19 12.40 9.22
N ALA A 474 -13.34 13.21 8.17
CA ALA A 474 -14.03 12.80 6.94
C ALA A 474 -13.35 11.57 6.34
N GLY A 475 -14.16 10.60 5.89
CA GLY A 475 -13.69 9.37 5.30
C GLY A 475 -13.13 9.54 3.88
N PHE A 476 -12.86 8.42 3.22
CA PHE A 476 -12.29 8.42 1.87
C PHE A 476 -13.16 9.21 0.89
N GLN A 477 -12.53 10.04 0.05
CA GLN A 477 -13.21 10.95 -0.89
C GLN A 477 -14.18 11.94 -0.21
N GLN A 478 -13.93 12.32 1.03
CA GLN A 478 -14.79 13.20 1.84
C GLN A 478 -16.21 12.62 2.06
N ALA A 479 -16.39 11.31 1.95
CA ALA A 479 -17.64 10.63 2.20
C ALA A 479 -17.64 9.97 3.59
N GLY A 480 -18.73 10.13 4.34
CA GLY A 480 -18.83 9.58 5.69
C GLY A 480 -17.68 10.01 6.61
N HIS A 481 -17.16 9.09 7.37
CA HIS A 481 -16.02 9.34 8.28
C HIS A 481 -15.08 8.14 8.40
N TYR A 482 -13.84 8.41 8.81
CA TYR A 482 -12.90 7.37 9.21
C TYR A 482 -13.27 6.79 10.58
N ASN A 483 -13.00 5.50 10.75
CA ASN A 483 -13.38 4.74 11.94
C ASN A 483 -12.20 4.52 12.90
N ASN A 484 -12.51 4.51 14.18
CA ASN A 484 -11.66 3.96 15.21
C ASN A 484 -11.59 2.43 15.06
N SER A 485 -10.38 1.89 14.82
CA SER A 485 -10.18 0.48 14.49
C SER A 485 -10.59 -0.48 15.63
N ARG A 486 -10.49 -0.04 16.89
CA ARG A 486 -10.98 -0.84 18.02
C ARG A 486 -12.51 -0.89 18.05
N CYS A 487 -13.15 0.24 17.81
CA CYS A 487 -14.60 0.36 17.83
C CYS A 487 -15.27 -0.48 16.72
N VAL A 488 -14.67 -0.53 15.53
CA VAL A 488 -15.24 -1.26 14.38
C VAL A 488 -14.95 -2.77 14.42
N MET A 489 -14.05 -3.23 15.28
CA MET A 489 -13.60 -4.63 15.34
C MET A 489 -14.73 -5.66 15.45
N PRO A 490 -15.78 -5.51 16.30
CA PRO A 490 -16.87 -6.47 16.37
C PRO A 490 -17.61 -6.63 15.03
N ARG A 491 -17.77 -5.52 14.28
CA ARG A 491 -18.39 -5.54 12.95
C ARG A 491 -17.52 -6.25 11.92
N LEU A 492 -16.22 -6.04 11.96
CA LEU A 492 -15.26 -6.77 11.15
C LEU A 492 -15.36 -8.27 11.42
N GLN A 493 -15.34 -8.67 12.68
CA GLN A 493 -15.41 -10.08 13.09
C GLN A 493 -16.69 -10.78 12.61
N ASP A 494 -17.84 -10.14 12.79
CA ASP A 494 -19.14 -10.66 12.31
C ASP A 494 -19.14 -10.84 10.79
N ARG A 495 -18.75 -9.80 10.04
CA ARG A 495 -18.83 -9.77 8.59
C ARG A 495 -17.84 -10.73 7.94
N VAL A 496 -16.57 -10.71 8.35
CA VAL A 496 -15.53 -11.59 7.79
C VAL A 496 -15.85 -13.05 8.07
N SER A 497 -16.22 -13.40 9.32
CA SER A 497 -16.57 -14.79 9.67
C SER A 497 -17.74 -15.33 8.89
N GLY A 498 -18.82 -14.52 8.80
CA GLY A 498 -20.04 -14.91 8.12
C GLY A 498 -19.81 -15.13 6.63
N ILE A 499 -19.20 -14.14 5.96
CA ILE A 499 -18.98 -14.17 4.51
C ILE A 499 -17.95 -15.23 4.11
N ALA A 500 -16.82 -15.33 4.82
CA ALA A 500 -15.78 -16.33 4.52
C ALA A 500 -16.37 -17.75 4.55
N ARG A 501 -17.14 -18.07 5.57
CA ARG A 501 -17.81 -19.38 5.71
C ARG A 501 -18.84 -19.62 4.62
N ALA A 502 -19.70 -18.65 4.34
CA ALA A 502 -20.80 -18.79 3.37
C ALA A 502 -20.29 -18.93 1.93
N ALA A 503 -19.33 -18.11 1.54
CA ALA A 503 -18.71 -18.14 0.22
C ALA A 503 -17.70 -19.28 0.04
N GLY A 504 -17.03 -19.70 1.12
CA GLY A 504 -15.95 -20.69 1.10
C GLY A 504 -14.60 -20.10 0.71
N PHE A 505 -14.36 -18.81 1.01
CA PHE A 505 -13.07 -18.17 0.82
C PHE A 505 -11.99 -18.83 1.69
N ASN A 506 -10.78 -18.96 1.13
CA ASN A 506 -9.61 -19.49 1.81
C ASN A 506 -8.45 -18.48 1.90
N SER A 507 -8.73 -17.20 1.64
CA SER A 507 -7.87 -16.04 1.83
C SER A 507 -8.75 -14.81 2.01
N TRP A 508 -8.16 -13.71 2.49
CA TRP A 508 -8.84 -12.42 2.63
C TRP A 508 -7.91 -11.28 2.21
N PHE A 509 -8.48 -10.19 1.68
CA PHE A 509 -7.74 -8.96 1.42
C PHE A 509 -8.45 -7.81 2.14
N LEU A 510 -7.74 -7.21 3.09
CA LEU A 510 -8.24 -6.11 3.92
C LEU A 510 -7.58 -4.81 3.46
N ASP A 511 -8.35 -3.98 2.77
CA ASP A 511 -7.87 -2.72 2.23
C ASP A 511 -7.46 -1.74 3.33
N VAL A 512 -6.54 -0.83 3.02
CA VAL A 512 -6.01 0.24 3.89
C VAL A 512 -5.32 -0.23 5.18
N SER A 513 -5.64 -1.42 5.69
CA SER A 513 -5.20 -1.88 7.01
C SER A 513 -3.67 -1.88 7.22
N ALA A 514 -2.87 -1.99 6.15
CA ALA A 514 -1.41 -1.98 6.21
C ALA A 514 -0.77 -0.79 5.46
N THR A 515 -1.48 0.31 5.27
CA THR A 515 -0.97 1.51 4.59
C THR A 515 -0.23 2.50 5.49
N GLY A 516 -0.16 2.23 6.80
CA GLY A 516 0.39 3.20 7.76
C GLY A 516 -0.52 4.40 8.03
N MET A 517 -1.73 4.44 7.42
CA MET A 517 -2.76 5.42 7.75
C MET A 517 -3.33 5.13 9.13
N VAL A 518 -2.99 5.95 10.08
CA VAL A 518 -3.38 5.81 11.50
C VAL A 518 -3.76 7.16 12.08
N PHE A 519 -4.63 7.15 13.08
CA PHE A 519 -5.23 8.36 13.65
C PHE A 519 -5.08 8.41 15.17
N ASP A 520 -4.90 9.62 15.70
CA ASP A 520 -5.32 9.93 17.06
C ASP A 520 -6.84 10.12 17.07
N ASP A 521 -7.52 9.51 18.01
CA ASP A 521 -8.96 9.70 18.26
C ASP A 521 -9.17 10.35 19.62
N TYR A 522 -9.73 11.55 19.62
CA TYR A 522 -10.02 12.33 20.83
C TYR A 522 -11.48 12.19 21.29
N ARG A 523 -12.24 11.23 20.74
CA ARG A 523 -13.61 10.98 21.17
C ARG A 523 -13.66 10.51 22.63
N PRO A 524 -14.40 11.20 23.53
CA PRO A 524 -14.50 10.79 24.91
C PRO A 524 -14.97 9.36 25.09
N GLY A 525 -14.21 8.56 25.86
CA GLY A 525 -14.47 7.13 26.07
C GLY A 525 -14.00 6.20 24.96
N HIS A 526 -13.42 6.75 23.89
CA HIS A 526 -12.87 6.00 22.74
C HIS A 526 -11.46 6.51 22.38
N GLU A 527 -10.82 7.24 23.27
CA GLU A 527 -9.51 7.82 23.03
C GLU A 527 -8.51 6.75 22.57
N MET A 528 -7.77 7.09 21.53
CA MET A 528 -6.82 6.18 20.91
C MET A 528 -5.67 6.97 20.27
N THR A 529 -4.42 6.62 20.58
CA THR A 529 -3.25 7.19 19.90
C THR A 529 -3.00 6.52 18.55
N MET A 530 -2.23 7.16 17.65
CA MET A 530 -1.78 6.55 16.40
C MET A 530 -1.11 5.18 16.62
N ALA A 531 -0.28 5.05 17.64
CA ALA A 531 0.37 3.78 18.00
C ALA A 531 -0.67 2.70 18.37
N GLN A 532 -1.67 3.06 19.15
CA GLN A 532 -2.75 2.15 19.52
C GLN A 532 -3.66 1.82 18.32
N ASN A 533 -3.83 2.76 17.39
CA ASN A 533 -4.56 2.49 16.13
C ASN A 533 -3.80 1.49 15.27
N ALA A 534 -2.48 1.65 15.11
CA ALA A 534 -1.63 0.70 14.39
C ALA A 534 -1.72 -0.70 15.01
N GLU A 535 -1.64 -0.80 16.35
CA GLU A 535 -1.78 -2.06 17.08
C GLU A 535 -3.17 -2.70 16.90
N ALA A 536 -4.23 -1.89 16.84
CA ALA A 536 -5.59 -2.37 16.59
C ALA A 536 -5.72 -2.94 15.17
N ASN A 537 -5.14 -2.28 14.16
CA ASN A 537 -5.08 -2.81 12.80
C ASN A 537 -4.32 -4.15 12.74
N GLU A 538 -3.13 -4.23 13.35
CA GLU A 538 -2.35 -5.47 13.43
C GLU A 538 -3.09 -6.59 14.20
N SER A 539 -3.88 -6.24 15.20
CA SER A 539 -4.70 -7.18 15.97
C SER A 539 -5.84 -7.74 15.11
N ALA A 540 -6.51 -6.90 14.32
CA ALA A 540 -7.53 -7.33 13.36
C ALA A 540 -6.94 -8.25 12.29
N GLN A 541 -5.76 -7.91 11.77
CA GLN A 541 -5.04 -8.72 10.81
C GLN A 541 -4.71 -10.12 11.36
N ARG A 542 -4.15 -10.19 12.57
CA ARG A 542 -3.83 -11.48 13.22
C ARG A 542 -5.08 -12.29 13.50
N TRP A 543 -6.15 -11.65 13.95
CA TRP A 543 -7.40 -12.35 14.18
C TRP A 543 -7.92 -13.04 12.91
N ILE A 544 -7.91 -12.36 11.75
CA ILE A 544 -8.30 -12.97 10.47
C ILE A 544 -7.36 -14.13 10.11
N ALA A 545 -6.05 -13.92 10.22
CA ALA A 545 -5.06 -14.90 9.83
C ALA A 545 -5.05 -16.14 10.74
N GLU A 546 -5.09 -15.94 12.06
CA GLU A 546 -4.87 -17.00 13.04
C GLU A 546 -6.17 -17.68 13.48
N GLU A 547 -7.24 -16.90 13.79
CA GLU A 547 -8.51 -17.48 14.25
C GLU A 547 -9.36 -18.04 13.09
N LEU A 548 -9.37 -17.34 11.95
CA LEU A 548 -10.11 -17.81 10.77
C LEU A 548 -9.26 -18.66 9.84
N GLN A 549 -7.94 -18.77 10.08
CA GLN A 549 -6.99 -19.53 9.26
C GLN A 549 -6.96 -19.08 7.79
N LEU A 550 -7.13 -17.75 7.55
CA LEU A 550 -7.16 -17.14 6.23
C LEU A 550 -5.84 -16.39 5.97
N PRO A 551 -4.99 -16.80 5.03
CA PRO A 551 -3.88 -15.99 4.55
C PRO A 551 -4.38 -14.58 4.19
N LEU A 552 -3.85 -13.56 4.90
CA LEU A 552 -4.34 -12.20 4.80
C LEU A 552 -3.43 -11.33 3.95
N GLY A 553 -4.02 -10.57 3.03
CA GLY A 553 -3.37 -9.49 2.31
C GLY A 553 -3.93 -8.12 2.67
N SER A 554 -3.16 -7.09 2.33
CA SER A 554 -3.60 -5.70 2.47
C SER A 554 -2.96 -4.79 1.42
N GLU A 555 -3.38 -3.54 1.38
CA GLU A 555 -2.76 -2.50 0.60
C GLU A 555 -1.39 -2.13 1.18
N ASP A 556 -0.45 -1.72 0.32
CA ASP A 556 0.90 -1.25 0.58
C ASP A 556 1.81 -2.23 1.35
N GLY A 557 1.59 -2.44 2.64
CA GLY A 557 2.49 -3.20 3.53
C GLY A 557 3.57 -2.33 4.17
N ARG A 558 3.22 -1.14 4.69
CA ARG A 558 4.15 -0.23 5.37
C ARG A 558 4.51 -0.73 6.76
N ALA A 559 5.73 -0.46 7.19
CA ALA A 559 6.35 -1.06 8.37
C ALA A 559 5.55 -0.97 9.67
N VAL A 560 4.80 0.13 9.86
CA VAL A 560 4.11 0.41 11.13
C VAL A 560 2.80 -0.36 11.33
N THR A 561 2.26 -0.97 10.25
CA THR A 561 0.96 -1.65 10.28
C THR A 561 0.94 -3.00 9.54
N SER A 562 2.11 -3.59 9.22
CA SER A 562 2.19 -4.77 8.34
C SER A 562 2.44 -6.10 9.04
N ARG A 563 2.51 -6.15 10.36
CA ARG A 563 2.95 -7.35 11.09
C ARG A 563 2.05 -8.57 10.87
N GLY A 564 0.73 -8.37 10.77
CA GLY A 564 -0.23 -9.47 10.65
C GLY A 564 -0.48 -9.97 9.23
N ILE A 565 0.00 -9.28 8.18
CA ILE A 565 -0.26 -9.65 6.78
C ILE A 565 0.76 -10.66 6.26
N ALA A 566 0.33 -11.49 5.31
CA ALA A 566 1.19 -12.44 4.59
C ALA A 566 1.57 -11.94 3.18
N PHE A 567 0.79 -11.03 2.61
CA PHE A 567 1.09 -10.39 1.33
C PHE A 567 0.53 -8.97 1.29
N ALA A 568 1.04 -8.15 0.34
CA ALA A 568 0.61 -6.77 0.16
C ALA A 568 0.63 -6.35 -1.30
N HIS A 569 -0.28 -5.45 -1.67
CA HIS A 569 -0.35 -4.86 -3.00
C HIS A 569 -0.17 -3.34 -2.92
N GLY A 570 0.93 -2.80 -3.46
CA GLY A 570 1.14 -1.35 -3.46
C GLY A 570 2.54 -0.90 -3.80
N LEU A 571 3.55 -1.41 -3.14
CA LEU A 571 4.85 -0.75 -3.11
C LEU A 571 5.71 -0.92 -4.37
N GLN A 572 5.52 -1.95 -5.19
CA GLN A 572 6.28 -2.10 -6.44
C GLN A 572 5.90 -1.06 -7.51
N THR A 573 4.65 -0.68 -7.57
CA THR A 573 4.14 0.48 -8.31
C THR A 573 3.03 1.09 -7.50
N VAL A 574 3.30 2.21 -6.84
CA VAL A 574 2.29 2.96 -6.09
C VAL A 574 1.34 3.71 -7.02
N PRO A 575 0.15 4.06 -6.59
CA PRO A 575 -0.69 5.00 -7.31
C PRO A 575 0.01 6.36 -7.50
N PHE A 576 -0.03 6.90 -8.72
CA PHE A 576 0.56 8.19 -9.07
C PHE A 576 -0.35 9.01 -9.99
N GLY A 577 -0.07 10.30 -10.17
CA GLY A 577 -0.82 11.18 -11.07
C GLY A 577 -2.27 11.42 -10.64
N TRP A 578 -2.57 11.42 -9.35
CA TRP A 578 -3.92 11.65 -8.83
C TRP A 578 -4.45 13.07 -9.11
N SER A 579 -3.59 14.08 -9.08
CA SER A 579 -3.90 15.47 -9.41
C SER A 579 -3.84 15.76 -10.91
N ASP A 580 -3.24 14.87 -11.71
CA ASP A 580 -3.02 15.05 -13.13
C ASP A 580 -4.30 14.79 -13.94
N ALA A 581 -4.83 15.85 -14.56
CA ALA A 581 -6.06 15.78 -15.33
C ALA A 581 -5.97 14.85 -16.55
N ASP A 582 -4.81 14.77 -17.21
CA ASP A 582 -4.59 13.88 -18.35
C ASP A 582 -4.63 12.41 -17.97
N VAL A 583 -4.17 12.09 -16.76
CA VAL A 583 -4.18 10.73 -16.21
C VAL A 583 -5.57 10.34 -15.70
N GLN A 584 -6.30 11.29 -15.09
CA GLN A 584 -7.53 11.00 -14.35
C GLN A 584 -8.83 11.26 -15.13
N ARG A 585 -8.88 12.28 -15.99
CA ARG A 585 -10.14 12.83 -16.49
C ARG A 585 -10.19 13.05 -18.00
N ASN A 586 -9.07 13.29 -18.66
CA ASN A 586 -9.01 13.56 -20.09
C ASN A 586 -9.06 12.25 -20.89
N ALA A 587 -10.26 11.79 -21.24
CA ALA A 587 -10.47 10.53 -21.97
C ALA A 587 -9.75 10.48 -23.34
N GLY A 588 -9.44 11.63 -23.95
CA GLY A 588 -8.68 11.75 -25.21
C GLY A 588 -7.16 11.65 -25.03
N SER A 589 -6.66 11.75 -23.79
CA SER A 589 -5.23 11.68 -23.49
C SER A 589 -4.70 10.24 -23.62
N PRO A 590 -3.49 10.02 -24.18
CA PRO A 590 -2.83 8.71 -24.18
C PRO A 590 -2.46 8.25 -22.75
N TYR A 591 -2.40 9.18 -21.79
CA TYR A 591 -2.09 8.93 -20.38
C TYR A 591 -3.33 8.57 -19.54
N PHE A 592 -4.55 8.72 -20.08
CA PHE A 592 -5.78 8.46 -19.36
C PHE A 592 -5.92 6.97 -18.99
N ARG A 593 -5.97 6.70 -17.69
CA ARG A 593 -6.02 5.35 -17.11
C ARG A 593 -7.32 4.58 -17.40
N GLY A 594 -8.38 5.26 -17.82
CA GLY A 594 -9.72 4.69 -17.97
C GLY A 594 -10.60 5.00 -16.76
N GLY A 595 -11.90 4.72 -16.92
CA GLY A 595 -12.91 4.87 -15.87
C GLY A 595 -13.31 3.54 -15.22
N TRP A 596 -14.23 3.60 -14.27
CA TRP A 596 -14.78 2.45 -13.54
C TRP A 596 -15.81 1.63 -14.35
N TYR A 597 -16.06 2.00 -15.58
CA TYR A 597 -17.04 1.35 -16.46
C TYR A 597 -16.33 0.63 -17.63
N PRO A 598 -16.90 -0.49 -18.14
CA PRO A 598 -18.04 -1.26 -17.60
C PRO A 598 -17.65 -2.08 -16.36
N ALA A 599 -18.58 -2.34 -15.44
CA ALA A 599 -18.29 -2.98 -14.14
C ALA A 599 -17.63 -4.37 -14.28
N ALA A 600 -18.00 -5.16 -15.29
CA ALA A 600 -17.39 -6.47 -15.55
C ALA A 600 -15.94 -6.40 -16.09
N ARG A 601 -15.48 -5.22 -16.54
CA ARG A 601 -14.12 -4.98 -17.06
C ARG A 601 -13.77 -3.49 -16.96
N PRO A 602 -13.60 -2.92 -15.77
CA PRO A 602 -13.41 -1.49 -15.62
C PRO A 602 -12.15 -0.99 -16.35
N GLY A 603 -12.32 0.07 -17.16
CA GLY A 603 -11.25 0.65 -17.94
C GLY A 603 -10.05 1.06 -17.12
N ILE A 604 -10.28 1.52 -15.88
CA ILE A 604 -9.24 1.91 -14.93
C ILE A 604 -8.21 0.80 -14.67
N PHE A 605 -8.61 -0.47 -14.79
CA PHE A 605 -7.71 -1.64 -14.63
C PHE A 605 -7.27 -2.24 -15.97
N PHE A 606 -8.11 -2.16 -17.00
CA PHE A 606 -7.89 -2.90 -18.24
C PHE A 606 -7.40 -2.07 -19.42
N LYS A 607 -7.71 -0.76 -19.48
CA LYS A 607 -7.27 0.11 -20.57
C LYS A 607 -5.77 0.35 -20.45
N PRO A 608 -4.94 0.00 -21.46
CA PRO A 608 -3.54 0.41 -21.46
C PRO A 608 -3.43 1.94 -21.49
N ALA A 609 -2.44 2.49 -20.80
CA ALA A 609 -2.14 3.91 -20.78
C ALA A 609 -0.64 4.12 -20.91
N GLN A 610 -0.22 5.21 -21.55
CA GLN A 610 1.18 5.63 -21.58
C GLN A 610 1.56 6.32 -20.26
N THR A 611 2.85 6.41 -20.00
CA THR A 611 3.42 7.08 -18.83
C THR A 611 4.05 8.40 -19.25
N LYS A 612 3.72 9.52 -18.60
CA LYS A 612 4.40 10.80 -18.83
C LYS A 612 5.89 10.67 -18.46
N ALA A 613 6.76 11.40 -19.16
CA ALA A 613 8.22 11.35 -18.94
C ALA A 613 8.60 11.60 -17.45
N THR A 614 7.95 12.57 -16.80
CA THR A 614 8.16 12.85 -15.37
C THR A 614 7.80 11.66 -14.50
N HIS A 615 6.65 11.03 -14.73
CA HIS A 615 6.26 9.82 -13.98
C HIS A 615 7.16 8.62 -14.30
N ALA A 616 7.64 8.50 -15.54
CA ALA A 616 8.61 7.46 -15.91
C ALA A 616 9.93 7.63 -15.14
N LEU A 617 10.43 8.85 -15.02
CA LEU A 617 11.62 9.18 -14.25
C LEU A 617 11.44 8.87 -12.75
N LEU A 618 10.40 9.42 -12.13
CA LEU A 618 10.18 9.33 -10.68
C LEU A 618 9.83 7.92 -10.21
N HIS A 619 9.09 7.16 -11.00
CA HIS A 619 8.56 5.87 -10.55
C HIS A 619 9.26 4.66 -11.15
N PHE A 620 9.84 4.77 -12.35
CA PHE A 620 10.30 3.59 -13.10
C PHE A 620 11.77 3.62 -13.50
N ALA A 621 12.48 4.77 -13.51
CA ALA A 621 13.89 4.83 -13.88
C ALA A 621 14.75 3.91 -12.98
N PRO A 622 15.46 2.89 -13.54
CA PRO A 622 16.16 1.89 -12.73
C PRO A 622 17.25 2.51 -11.84
N GLN A 623 17.89 3.58 -12.30
CA GLN A 623 18.95 4.27 -11.58
C GLN A 623 18.48 4.89 -10.25
N HIS A 624 17.18 5.18 -10.15
CA HIS A 624 16.54 5.77 -8.97
C HIS A 624 15.84 4.75 -8.08
N ARG A 625 15.80 3.47 -8.47
CA ARG A 625 15.15 2.42 -7.68
C ARG A 625 16.13 1.78 -6.70
N LEU A 626 15.66 1.50 -5.49
CA LEU A 626 16.45 0.88 -4.43
C LEU A 626 15.53 -0.01 -3.58
N PRO A 627 15.86 -1.30 -3.32
CA PRO A 627 14.97 -2.23 -2.61
C PRO A 627 15.04 -2.05 -1.08
N LEU A 628 14.82 -0.83 -0.56
CA LEU A 628 14.87 -0.56 0.88
C LEU A 628 13.83 -1.36 1.65
N HIS A 629 12.59 -1.40 1.13
CA HIS A 629 11.51 -2.14 1.75
C HIS A 629 11.78 -3.65 1.72
N ALA A 630 12.23 -4.18 0.58
CA ALA A 630 12.56 -5.59 0.46
C ALA A 630 13.75 -6.00 1.35
N ALA A 631 14.74 -5.11 1.58
CA ALA A 631 15.83 -5.36 2.50
C ALA A 631 15.36 -5.54 3.96
N VAL A 632 14.18 -5.01 4.31
CA VAL A 632 13.54 -5.22 5.61
C VAL A 632 12.62 -6.43 5.60
N PHE A 633 11.74 -6.55 4.60
CA PHE A 633 10.58 -7.44 4.66
C PHE A 633 10.57 -8.62 3.68
N HIS A 634 11.60 -8.76 2.80
CA HIS A 634 11.72 -9.99 2.02
C HIS A 634 11.90 -11.19 2.97
N GLY A 635 11.08 -12.21 2.82
CA GLY A 635 10.99 -13.32 3.77
C GLY A 635 10.10 -13.09 4.99
N ALA A 636 9.43 -11.92 5.10
CA ALA A 636 8.43 -11.63 6.14
C ALA A 636 7.00 -11.59 5.59
N PHE A 637 6.80 -10.95 4.46
CA PHE A 637 5.59 -11.02 3.65
C PHE A 637 5.90 -10.71 2.18
N ILE A 638 4.96 -11.01 1.29
CA ILE A 638 5.12 -10.91 -0.16
C ILE A 638 4.50 -9.59 -0.65
N SER A 639 5.29 -8.72 -1.31
CA SER A 639 4.82 -7.43 -1.83
C SER A 639 4.82 -7.42 -3.36
N THR A 640 3.84 -6.75 -3.98
CA THR A 640 3.75 -6.56 -5.44
C THR A 640 3.24 -5.18 -5.82
N HIS A 641 2.83 -5.00 -7.09
CA HIS A 641 2.23 -3.77 -7.59
C HIS A 641 0.89 -3.46 -6.93
N HIS A 642 0.54 -2.19 -6.88
CA HIS A 642 -0.84 -1.80 -6.63
C HIS A 642 -1.76 -2.30 -7.76
N TRP A 643 -2.98 -2.71 -7.43
CA TRP A 643 -3.92 -3.28 -8.41
C TRP A 643 -4.32 -2.32 -9.54
N LEU A 644 -4.17 -1.00 -9.37
CA LEU A 644 -4.36 -0.04 -10.47
C LEU A 644 -3.40 -0.25 -11.64
N TYR A 645 -2.26 -0.89 -11.41
CA TYR A 645 -1.16 -1.00 -12.37
C TYR A 645 -0.67 -2.44 -12.53
N ASP A 646 -1.54 -3.30 -13.06
CA ASP A 646 -1.13 -4.66 -13.40
C ASP A 646 0.07 -4.68 -14.37
N ASN A 647 0.72 -5.82 -14.56
CA ASN A 647 1.90 -5.93 -15.41
C ASN A 647 1.68 -5.47 -16.87
N LEU A 648 0.43 -5.44 -17.35
CA LEU A 648 0.08 -5.07 -18.74
C LEU A 648 -0.45 -3.64 -18.89
N LYS A 649 -0.61 -2.90 -17.78
CA LYS A 649 -1.29 -1.60 -17.76
C LYS A 649 -0.50 -0.48 -18.45
N LEU A 650 0.84 -0.46 -18.29
CA LEU A 650 1.74 0.58 -18.76
C LEU A 650 2.74 -0.01 -19.76
N PRO A 651 2.38 -0.13 -21.05
CA PRO A 651 3.16 -0.87 -22.03
C PRO A 651 4.53 -0.26 -22.34
N ASP A 652 4.65 1.07 -22.27
CA ASP A 652 5.87 1.83 -22.54
C ASP A 652 6.97 1.64 -21.48
N VAL A 653 6.60 1.36 -20.21
CA VAL A 653 7.53 1.07 -19.11
C VAL A 653 7.46 -0.39 -18.65
N ARG A 654 6.80 -1.24 -19.41
CA ARG A 654 6.54 -2.64 -19.03
C ARG A 654 7.82 -3.41 -18.74
N ALA A 655 8.80 -3.35 -19.63
CA ALA A 655 10.05 -4.10 -19.50
C ALA A 655 10.77 -3.74 -18.20
N VAL A 656 10.91 -2.45 -17.91
CA VAL A 656 11.56 -1.96 -16.69
C VAL A 656 10.79 -2.42 -15.44
N ARG A 657 9.47 -2.34 -15.46
CA ARG A 657 8.62 -2.78 -14.33
C ARG A 657 8.75 -4.28 -14.07
N GLU A 658 8.67 -5.11 -15.12
CA GLU A 658 8.83 -6.56 -15.00
C GLU A 658 10.23 -6.93 -14.47
N LEU A 659 11.29 -6.31 -14.97
CA LEU A 659 12.66 -6.58 -14.52
C LEU A 659 12.89 -6.15 -13.07
N THR A 660 12.42 -4.96 -12.67
CA THR A 660 12.52 -4.49 -11.27
C THR A 660 11.76 -5.41 -10.32
N GLN A 661 10.54 -5.80 -10.70
CA GLN A 661 9.71 -6.72 -9.94
C GLN A 661 10.42 -8.07 -9.73
N LEU A 662 10.95 -8.65 -10.81
CA LEU A 662 11.67 -9.92 -10.74
C LEU A 662 13.00 -9.78 -9.97
N LEU A 663 13.71 -8.65 -10.10
CA LEU A 663 14.97 -8.37 -9.38
C LEU A 663 14.74 -8.33 -7.86
N TYR A 664 13.57 -7.85 -7.41
CA TYR A 664 13.19 -7.82 -6.00
C TYR A 664 12.41 -9.08 -5.57
N ASN A 665 12.33 -10.08 -6.47
CA ASN A 665 11.61 -11.34 -6.26
C ASN A 665 10.14 -11.17 -5.88
N ALA A 666 9.48 -10.14 -6.42
CA ALA A 666 8.07 -9.84 -6.19
C ALA A 666 7.16 -10.55 -7.22
N PRO A 667 5.95 -11.03 -6.82
CA PRO A 667 5.06 -11.73 -7.73
C PRO A 667 4.46 -10.80 -8.79
N PRO A 668 4.11 -11.34 -9.98
CA PRO A 668 3.35 -10.59 -10.96
C PRO A 668 1.90 -10.43 -10.53
N LEU A 669 1.29 -9.34 -10.99
CA LEU A 669 -0.12 -9.03 -10.78
C LEU A 669 -0.81 -8.78 -12.11
N PHE A 670 -1.97 -9.41 -12.33
CA PHE A 670 -2.75 -9.27 -13.54
C PHE A 670 -4.24 -9.15 -13.25
N HIS A 671 -4.96 -8.38 -14.07
CA HIS A 671 -6.42 -8.37 -14.10
C HIS A 671 -6.95 -9.32 -15.17
N LEU A 672 -8.01 -10.06 -14.86
CA LEU A 672 -8.70 -10.97 -15.76
C LEU A 672 -10.20 -10.71 -15.78
N SER A 673 -10.79 -10.80 -16.96
CA SER A 673 -12.22 -10.92 -17.19
C SER A 673 -12.46 -12.04 -18.20
N SER A 674 -13.69 -12.51 -18.37
CA SER A 674 -14.00 -13.53 -19.38
C SER A 674 -13.53 -13.15 -20.78
N ASP A 675 -13.68 -11.88 -21.16
CA ASP A 675 -13.28 -11.34 -22.47
C ASP A 675 -11.76 -11.30 -22.67
N THR A 676 -10.99 -11.05 -21.60
CA THR A 676 -9.53 -10.83 -21.70
C THR A 676 -8.70 -12.06 -21.38
N LEU A 677 -9.31 -13.07 -20.78
CA LEU A 677 -8.64 -14.26 -20.26
C LEU A 677 -7.71 -14.91 -21.31
N GLN A 678 -8.22 -15.25 -22.48
CA GLN A 678 -7.45 -15.96 -23.50
C GLN A 678 -6.28 -15.13 -24.04
N ALA A 679 -6.44 -13.82 -24.17
CA ALA A 679 -5.41 -12.92 -24.68
C ALA A 679 -4.29 -12.68 -23.64
N ARG A 680 -4.60 -12.72 -22.34
CA ARG A 680 -3.65 -12.42 -21.26
C ARG A 680 -2.88 -13.65 -20.78
N LEU A 681 -3.44 -14.85 -20.89
CA LEU A 681 -2.81 -16.11 -20.41
C LEU A 681 -1.39 -16.36 -20.96
N PRO A 682 -1.05 -16.08 -22.25
CA PRO A 682 0.32 -16.27 -22.72
C PRO A 682 1.37 -15.43 -21.96
N ALA A 683 1.05 -14.16 -21.68
CA ALA A 683 1.94 -13.28 -20.90
C ALA A 683 2.09 -13.77 -19.46
N ILE A 684 0.98 -14.18 -18.83
CA ILE A 684 0.97 -14.74 -17.47
C ILE A 684 1.85 -15.98 -17.38
N ARG A 685 1.70 -16.93 -18.31
CA ARG A 685 2.51 -18.16 -18.34
C ARG A 685 4.00 -17.90 -18.55
N ARG A 686 4.34 -16.98 -19.45
CA ARG A 686 5.74 -16.63 -19.70
C ARG A 686 6.39 -16.07 -18.43
N HIS A 687 5.68 -15.20 -17.71
CA HIS A 687 6.19 -14.64 -16.46
C HIS A 687 6.27 -15.70 -15.35
N ASP A 688 5.24 -16.53 -15.19
CA ASP A 688 5.18 -17.63 -14.21
C ASP A 688 6.31 -18.64 -14.39
N ALA A 689 6.69 -18.93 -15.62
CA ALA A 689 7.75 -19.89 -15.93
C ALA A 689 9.14 -19.51 -15.35
N PHE A 690 9.40 -18.20 -15.21
CA PHE A 690 10.60 -17.71 -14.54
C PHE A 690 10.33 -17.43 -13.07
N PHE A 691 9.29 -16.63 -12.77
CA PHE A 691 9.01 -16.15 -11.43
C PHE A 691 8.81 -17.28 -10.43
N ARG A 692 7.93 -18.24 -10.74
CA ARG A 692 7.55 -19.29 -9.78
C ARG A 692 8.75 -20.10 -9.25
N PRO A 693 9.61 -20.73 -10.07
CA PRO A 693 10.75 -21.50 -9.54
C PRO A 693 11.78 -20.64 -8.80
N VAL A 694 11.94 -19.36 -9.17
CA VAL A 694 12.82 -18.42 -8.46
C VAL A 694 12.23 -18.06 -7.11
N HIS A 695 10.94 -17.71 -7.06
CA HIS A 695 10.26 -17.35 -5.83
C HIS A 695 10.09 -18.54 -4.88
N GLU A 696 9.88 -19.77 -5.39
CA GLU A 696 9.89 -20.99 -4.58
C GLU A 696 11.24 -21.22 -3.87
N ALA A 697 12.33 -20.80 -4.50
CA ALA A 697 13.65 -20.88 -3.87
C ALA A 697 13.90 -19.75 -2.85
N LEU A 698 13.39 -18.54 -3.10
CA LEU A 698 13.81 -17.34 -2.39
C LEU A 698 12.78 -16.77 -1.40
N ALA A 699 11.50 -17.16 -1.46
CA ALA A 699 10.42 -16.50 -0.68
C ALA A 699 10.64 -16.49 0.84
N LEU A 700 11.41 -17.46 1.37
CA LEU A 700 11.72 -17.56 2.80
C LEU A 700 13.13 -17.04 3.16
N THR A 701 13.87 -16.51 2.19
CA THR A 701 15.18 -15.91 2.41
C THR A 701 15.06 -14.42 2.70
N THR A 702 16.14 -13.79 3.15
CA THR A 702 16.22 -12.33 3.28
C THR A 702 17.03 -11.73 2.13
N LEU A 703 16.66 -10.53 1.68
CA LEU A 703 17.45 -9.76 0.72
C LEU A 703 18.61 -9.09 1.46
N GLU A 704 19.86 -9.48 1.12
CA GLU A 704 21.06 -9.06 1.84
C GLU A 704 21.91 -8.04 1.09
N GLY A 705 21.76 -7.90 -0.22
CA GLY A 705 22.57 -6.97 -0.98
C GLY A 705 21.87 -6.44 -2.22
N PHE A 706 22.28 -5.24 -2.61
CA PHE A 706 21.94 -4.60 -3.87
C PHE A 706 23.15 -3.85 -4.41
N ALA A 707 23.39 -3.95 -5.71
CA ALA A 707 24.50 -3.25 -6.37
C ALA A 707 24.12 -2.82 -7.78
N TRP A 708 24.58 -1.62 -8.15
CA TRP A 708 24.73 -1.22 -9.55
C TRP A 708 26.08 -1.78 -10.01
N LEU A 709 26.07 -2.61 -11.07
CA LEU A 709 27.26 -3.32 -11.56
C LEU A 709 27.98 -2.56 -12.68
N ASP A 710 27.42 -1.44 -13.12
CA ASP A 710 27.96 -0.53 -14.12
C ASP A 710 27.70 0.94 -13.75
N ASP A 711 28.40 1.84 -14.42
CA ASP A 711 28.39 3.27 -14.11
C ASP A 711 27.06 3.95 -14.53
N ASP A 712 26.37 3.41 -15.55
CA ASP A 712 25.08 3.95 -16.02
C ASP A 712 23.89 3.45 -15.18
N GLY A 713 24.15 2.52 -14.24
CA GLY A 713 23.13 1.98 -13.32
C GLY A 713 22.09 1.08 -13.97
N LEU A 714 22.34 0.62 -15.21
CA LEU A 714 21.41 -0.23 -15.97
C LEU A 714 21.69 -1.73 -15.80
N LEU A 715 22.79 -2.11 -15.18
CA LEU A 715 23.07 -3.48 -14.77
C LEU A 715 23.02 -3.57 -13.25
N GLN A 716 22.04 -4.28 -12.72
CA GLN A 716 21.77 -4.31 -11.29
C GLN A 716 21.71 -5.73 -10.74
N ALA A 717 22.13 -5.91 -9.51
CA ALA A 717 22.10 -7.21 -8.84
C ALA A 717 21.46 -7.11 -7.45
N THR A 718 20.71 -8.15 -7.07
CA THR A 718 20.30 -8.43 -5.69
C THR A 718 20.90 -9.75 -5.23
N THR A 719 21.26 -9.83 -3.95
CA THR A 719 21.77 -11.04 -3.31
C THR A 719 20.90 -11.42 -2.12
N PHE A 720 20.74 -12.71 -1.89
CA PHE A 720 19.88 -13.28 -0.86
C PHE A 720 20.69 -14.09 0.14
N SER A 721 20.11 -14.32 1.33
CA SER A 721 20.81 -14.97 2.45
C SER A 721 21.26 -16.41 2.19
N ASP A 722 20.69 -17.09 1.19
CA ASP A 722 21.11 -18.42 0.74
C ASP A 722 22.27 -18.41 -0.25
N GLY A 723 22.79 -17.23 -0.64
CA GLY A 723 23.82 -17.02 -1.63
C GLY A 723 23.34 -16.88 -3.08
N SER A 724 22.03 -16.99 -3.32
CA SER A 724 21.44 -16.75 -4.63
C SER A 724 21.61 -15.28 -5.05
N THR A 725 21.72 -15.04 -6.37
CA THR A 725 21.87 -13.73 -6.94
C THR A 725 20.95 -13.57 -8.16
N LEU A 726 20.23 -12.46 -8.24
CA LEU A 726 19.47 -12.06 -9.42
C LEU A 726 20.19 -10.89 -10.08
N ILE A 727 20.37 -10.92 -11.40
CA ILE A 727 21.05 -9.85 -12.15
C ILE A 727 20.16 -9.42 -13.30
N ALA A 728 19.75 -8.16 -13.30
CA ALA A 728 18.91 -7.56 -14.34
C ALA A 728 19.73 -6.62 -15.23
N ASN A 729 19.59 -6.80 -16.54
CA ASN A 729 20.08 -5.89 -17.57
C ASN A 729 18.91 -5.05 -18.10
N PHE A 730 18.83 -3.80 -17.70
CA PHE A 730 17.81 -2.84 -18.13
C PHE A 730 18.17 -2.16 -19.45
N SER A 731 19.37 -2.38 -19.99
CA SER A 731 19.82 -1.73 -21.21
C SER A 731 19.30 -2.41 -22.49
N ALA A 732 19.31 -1.69 -23.61
CA ALA A 732 18.95 -2.20 -24.92
C ALA A 732 20.09 -3.01 -25.60
N SER A 733 21.21 -3.23 -24.91
CA SER A 733 22.37 -3.98 -25.41
C SER A 733 22.76 -5.11 -24.47
N PRO A 734 23.41 -6.18 -24.96
CA PRO A 734 23.94 -7.23 -24.10
C PRO A 734 24.97 -6.69 -23.11
N ARG A 735 24.95 -7.19 -21.88
CA ARG A 735 25.94 -6.88 -20.81
C ARG A 735 26.58 -8.17 -20.30
N ARG A 736 27.67 -8.06 -19.57
CA ARG A 736 28.36 -9.21 -18.97
C ARG A 736 28.44 -9.08 -17.45
N ALA A 737 28.07 -10.13 -16.75
CA ALA A 737 28.27 -10.25 -15.30
C ALA A 737 28.48 -11.72 -14.92
N ARG A 738 29.30 -11.99 -13.90
CA ARG A 738 29.63 -13.34 -13.39
C ARG A 738 30.07 -14.31 -14.49
N GLY A 739 30.79 -13.82 -15.53
CA GLY A 739 31.23 -14.62 -16.67
C GLY A 739 30.16 -14.96 -17.72
N ALA A 740 28.90 -14.61 -17.47
CA ALA A 740 27.77 -14.83 -18.40
C ALA A 740 27.44 -13.57 -19.22
N SER A 741 26.91 -13.77 -20.43
CA SER A 741 26.29 -12.72 -21.24
C SER A 741 24.82 -12.64 -20.88
N LEU A 742 24.36 -11.44 -20.52
CA LEU A 742 22.96 -11.14 -20.21
C LEU A 742 22.35 -10.42 -21.41
N PRO A 743 21.31 -10.97 -22.04
CA PRO A 743 20.60 -10.34 -23.16
C PRO A 743 20.08 -8.93 -22.81
N PRO A 744 19.75 -8.10 -23.79
CA PRO A 744 19.04 -6.85 -23.56
C PRO A 744 17.72 -7.09 -22.84
N LEU A 745 17.32 -6.16 -21.97
CA LEU A 745 16.04 -6.19 -21.24
C LEU A 745 15.75 -7.57 -20.63
N SER A 746 16.71 -8.10 -19.89
CA SER A 746 16.61 -9.46 -19.31
C SER A 746 17.03 -9.50 -17.84
N ILE A 747 16.63 -10.57 -17.17
CA ILE A 747 17.10 -10.91 -15.84
C ILE A 747 17.53 -12.37 -15.80
N THR A 748 18.64 -12.65 -15.13
CA THR A 748 19.12 -13.99 -14.88
C THR A 748 19.22 -14.25 -13.37
N ALA A 749 18.60 -15.36 -12.95
CA ALA A 749 18.70 -15.87 -11.60
C ALA A 749 19.84 -16.92 -11.54
N PHE A 750 20.77 -16.75 -10.62
CA PHE A 750 21.79 -17.72 -10.23
C PHE A 750 21.44 -18.22 -8.82
N LEU A 751 20.79 -19.38 -8.75
CA LEU A 751 20.29 -19.92 -7.49
C LEU A 751 21.37 -20.73 -6.75
N ALA A 752 21.27 -20.79 -5.43
CA ALA A 752 22.20 -21.52 -4.56
C ALA A 752 22.36 -23.03 -4.94
N ASN A 753 21.30 -23.62 -5.49
CA ASN A 753 21.31 -25.01 -6.00
C ASN A 753 22.01 -25.17 -7.37
N ARG A 754 22.77 -24.16 -7.83
CA ARG A 754 23.49 -24.09 -9.12
C ARG A 754 22.59 -24.03 -10.37
N ARG A 755 21.27 -23.89 -10.22
CA ARG A 755 20.39 -23.64 -11.37
C ARG A 755 20.52 -22.17 -11.79
N SER A 756 20.50 -21.96 -13.11
CA SER A 756 20.33 -20.61 -13.66
C SER A 756 19.09 -20.58 -14.55
N LEU A 757 18.37 -19.47 -14.48
CA LEU A 757 17.15 -19.21 -15.24
C LEU A 757 17.25 -17.80 -15.81
N THR A 758 16.84 -17.60 -17.06
CA THR A 758 16.82 -16.28 -17.69
C THR A 758 15.42 -15.96 -18.19
N TYR A 759 15.00 -14.72 -17.96
CA TYR A 759 13.79 -14.14 -18.49
C TYR A 759 14.16 -12.93 -19.33
N THR A 760 13.55 -12.81 -20.52
CA THR A 760 13.65 -11.62 -21.35
C THR A 760 12.26 -10.99 -21.44
N SER A 761 12.18 -9.70 -21.12
CA SER A 761 10.93 -8.95 -21.27
C SER A 761 10.65 -8.77 -22.75
N ALA A 762 9.37 -8.89 -23.16
CA ALA A 762 8.94 -8.82 -24.57
C ALA A 762 8.62 -7.38 -24.96
#